data_41e764616ea4a47de00a0ce7855ceba4
#
_entry.id   41e764616ea4a47de00a0ce7855ceba4
#
_cell.length_a   1.000
_cell.length_b   1.000
_cell.length_c   1.000
_cell.angle_alpha   90.00
_cell.angle_beta   90.00
_cell.angle_gamma   90.00
#
_symmetry.space_group_name_H-M   'P 1'
#
loop_
_entity.id
_entity.type
_entity.pdbx_description
1 polymer ?
#
loop_
_entity_poly.entity_id
_entity_poly.type
_entity_poly.pdbx_seq_one_letter_code
_entity_poly.pdbx_strand_id
1 'polypeptide(L)'
;MTFASRSARLVRGTFDSQVNRSPSPLAGFVTLLVLALSIAQGLQLLRGLLASLSVYLGQIRDIESGSLAGVILLIFLSAVAAPLVRRFIGGWQCLLILAATLALLRLAEQLAPTPDARLGVEIAGVVFWLWMLQFVASISPLSSARSGVGRPVVVLLLGLTIDTAINGAFETLDPSFSTALGPLLFTILSISAQLAMISWVGRCHAAPVTIASPPSLAFCIGPALALEALLFQSLARQVVLIGWELPETFAWLMAANLLAIWIAAFCSVRGSSPPWWASIAAAAALLVSVIHPEHHAWAAIVAPAGPIAIGVLLTAALTTKHAGGRGWISAATGMLAIPLVIFGWYAHYQLDVPLPQLGFAVFAAALIAIAGCFESLRLLMTRARSSGEAQSIRLSWRRAALIPAIASVVLLLPLYHVITWRSADHPPAADVPVRVATYNIHQGFDLQGMPSLERILAVLEQERPHVVALQEVPRGWVVNGSVDALSWLAQRLRMHSAWGPAADPFWGSAVLSRYPIVHMEHHPMPNNHDLNLDRGYLLVTVNLHGDLVRVVATHLHHIESEPHHRIPQVTELLDAVDWSRPSVLLGDLNAQPHHAEIWMLAEAGLMPRQPAVPTYPADQPRRQIDYIMTTDALSIVELRSAPTDASDHLPLFATLVR
;
A
#
# COMPACT_ATOMS: atom_id res chain seq x y z
N MET A 1 45.20 -45.98 -40.55
CA MET A 1 43.93 -45.87 -39.77
C MET A 1 44.22 -45.85 -38.27
N THR A 2 44.97 -44.91 -37.72
CA THR A 2 45.24 -44.90 -36.24
C THR A 2 45.51 -43.53 -35.64
N PHE A 3 45.28 -42.42 -36.39
CA PHE A 3 45.45 -41.05 -35.85
C PHE A 3 44.14 -40.27 -35.63
N ALA A 4 43.02 -40.70 -36.23
CA ALA A 4 41.73 -40.03 -36.12
C ALA A 4 40.91 -40.38 -34.88
N SER A 5 41.23 -41.47 -34.17
CA SER A 5 40.45 -41.95 -32.98
C SER A 5 40.92 -41.38 -31.65
N ARG A 6 42.11 -40.74 -31.57
CA ARG A 6 42.62 -40.14 -30.32
C ARG A 6 42.13 -38.68 -30.13
N SER A 7 41.97 -37.92 -31.22
CA SER A 7 41.51 -36.53 -31.16
C SER A 7 40.01 -36.40 -30.78
N ALA A 8 39.18 -37.38 -31.19
CA ALA A 8 37.76 -37.41 -30.86
C ALA A 8 37.49 -37.77 -29.39
N ARG A 9 38.37 -38.48 -28.68
CA ARG A 9 38.24 -38.77 -27.25
C ARG A 9 38.71 -37.64 -26.35
N LEU A 10 39.69 -36.80 -26.78
CA LEU A 10 40.14 -35.65 -26.01
C LEU A 10 39.14 -34.50 -26.06
N VAL A 11 38.42 -34.29 -27.16
CA VAL A 11 37.35 -33.26 -27.28
C VAL A 11 36.09 -33.68 -26.55
N ARG A 12 35.74 -34.99 -26.50
CA ARG A 12 34.61 -35.48 -25.66
C ARG A 12 34.93 -35.42 -24.18
N GLY A 13 36.16 -35.70 -23.76
CA GLY A 13 36.53 -35.66 -22.33
C GLY A 13 36.55 -34.26 -21.72
N THR A 14 36.77 -33.23 -22.49
CA THR A 14 36.71 -31.81 -22.02
C THR A 14 35.33 -31.21 -22.05
N PHE A 15 34.39 -31.75 -22.83
CA PHE A 15 32.98 -31.32 -22.82
C PHE A 15 32.18 -31.98 -21.71
N ASP A 16 32.45 -33.23 -21.35
CA ASP A 16 31.76 -33.96 -20.29
C ASP A 16 32.19 -33.55 -18.87
N SER A 17 33.37 -32.93 -18.69
CA SER A 17 33.81 -32.47 -17.38
C SER A 17 33.20 -31.11 -16.95
N GLN A 18 32.56 -30.36 -17.88
CA GLN A 18 31.88 -29.11 -17.56
C GLN A 18 30.38 -29.24 -17.18
N VAL A 19 29.78 -30.42 -17.38
CA VAL A 19 28.31 -30.61 -17.22
C VAL A 19 27.89 -30.92 -15.77
N ASN A 20 28.82 -31.08 -14.81
CA ASN A 20 28.47 -31.56 -13.46
C ASN A 20 28.88 -30.62 -12.30
N ARG A 21 28.98 -29.32 -12.52
CA ARG A 21 29.11 -28.37 -11.39
C ARG A 21 27.73 -28.01 -10.88
N SER A 22 27.37 -28.50 -9.70
CA SER A 22 26.19 -28.00 -8.97
C SER A 22 26.32 -26.50 -8.73
N PRO A 23 25.22 -25.71 -8.91
CA PRO A 23 25.24 -24.27 -8.68
C PRO A 23 25.67 -23.99 -7.23
N SER A 24 26.47 -22.92 -7.05
CA SER A 24 26.92 -22.55 -5.72
C SER A 24 25.72 -22.16 -4.84
N PRO A 25 25.72 -22.48 -3.54
CA PRO A 25 24.67 -22.06 -2.61
C PRO A 25 24.45 -20.53 -2.63
N LEU A 26 25.52 -19.78 -2.80
CA LEU A 26 25.47 -18.31 -2.90
C LEU A 26 24.71 -17.84 -4.15
N ALA A 27 24.92 -18.47 -5.32
CA ALA A 27 24.16 -18.14 -6.53
C ALA A 27 22.66 -18.40 -6.35
N GLY A 28 22.30 -19.47 -5.66
CA GLY A 28 20.92 -19.76 -5.30
C GLY A 28 20.30 -18.68 -4.39
N PHE A 29 21.03 -18.24 -3.37
CA PHE A 29 20.58 -17.19 -2.45
C PHE A 29 20.41 -15.85 -3.16
N VAL A 30 21.41 -15.39 -3.93
CA VAL A 30 21.35 -14.14 -4.69
C VAL A 30 20.20 -14.16 -5.70
N THR A 31 19.92 -15.31 -6.32
CA THR A 31 18.75 -15.47 -7.19
C THR A 31 17.43 -15.24 -6.44
N LEU A 32 17.26 -15.83 -5.27
CA LEU A 32 16.04 -15.62 -4.46
C LEU A 32 15.89 -14.14 -4.09
N LEU A 33 16.98 -13.46 -3.74
CA LEU A 33 16.96 -12.03 -3.42
C LEU A 33 16.59 -11.17 -4.62
N VAL A 34 17.18 -11.42 -5.80
CA VAL A 34 16.83 -10.73 -7.06
C VAL A 34 15.34 -10.87 -7.37
N LEU A 35 14.80 -12.08 -7.24
CA LEU A 35 13.38 -12.34 -7.51
C LEU A 35 12.47 -11.67 -6.47
N ALA A 36 12.85 -11.69 -5.19
CA ALA A 36 12.10 -11.02 -4.13
C ALA A 36 12.08 -9.50 -4.32
N LEU A 37 13.21 -8.89 -4.69
CA LEU A 37 13.27 -7.47 -5.07
C LEU A 37 12.36 -7.16 -6.26
N SER A 38 12.31 -8.05 -7.26
CA SER A 38 11.41 -7.87 -8.41
C SER A 38 9.93 -7.97 -8.04
N ILE A 39 9.58 -8.80 -7.05
CA ILE A 39 8.21 -8.84 -6.49
C ILE A 39 7.88 -7.52 -5.79
N ALA A 40 8.78 -7.01 -4.95
CA ALA A 40 8.61 -5.73 -4.26
C ALA A 40 8.43 -4.57 -5.24
N GLN A 41 9.29 -4.48 -6.27
CA GLN A 41 9.20 -3.45 -7.32
C GLN A 41 7.87 -3.52 -8.07
N GLY A 42 7.38 -4.72 -8.37
CA GLY A 42 6.09 -4.89 -9.02
C GLY A 42 4.92 -4.46 -8.15
N LEU A 43 5.00 -4.63 -6.81
CA LEU A 43 3.99 -4.10 -5.88
C LEU A 43 4.02 -2.57 -5.82
N GLN A 44 5.21 -1.96 -5.88
CA GLN A 44 5.36 -0.50 -5.95
C GLN A 44 4.77 0.05 -7.25
N LEU A 45 5.09 -0.56 -8.41
CA LEU A 45 4.51 -0.20 -9.72
C LEU A 45 2.98 -0.40 -9.75
N LEU A 46 2.46 -1.45 -9.11
CA LEU A 46 1.01 -1.64 -8.96
C LEU A 46 0.38 -0.52 -8.13
N ARG A 47 1.02 -0.11 -7.04
CA ARG A 47 0.58 0.98 -6.17
C ARG A 47 0.55 2.31 -6.93
N GLY A 48 1.59 2.60 -7.72
CA GLY A 48 1.63 3.75 -8.63
C GLY A 48 0.50 3.70 -9.66
N LEU A 49 0.32 2.56 -10.35
CA LEU A 49 -0.74 2.37 -11.33
C LEU A 49 -2.13 2.61 -10.73
N LEU A 50 -2.42 2.08 -9.55
CA LEU A 50 -3.71 2.29 -8.89
C LEU A 50 -3.96 3.77 -8.59
N ALA A 51 -2.94 4.49 -8.12
CA ALA A 51 -3.03 5.92 -7.88
C ALA A 51 -3.21 6.72 -9.19
N SER A 52 -2.46 6.40 -10.23
CA SER A 52 -2.61 7.04 -11.55
C SER A 52 -3.98 6.78 -12.18
N LEU A 53 -4.54 5.57 -12.03
CA LEU A 53 -5.88 5.26 -12.53
C LEU A 53 -6.97 5.99 -11.74
N SER A 54 -6.84 6.06 -10.41
CA SER A 54 -7.84 6.70 -9.55
C SER A 54 -7.81 8.22 -9.66
N VAL A 55 -6.63 8.83 -9.45
CA VAL A 55 -6.50 10.29 -9.38
C VAL A 55 -6.35 10.88 -10.77
N TYR A 56 -5.32 10.47 -11.53
CA TYR A 56 -5.04 11.10 -12.82
C TYR A 56 -6.12 10.82 -13.86
N LEU A 57 -6.46 9.55 -14.10
CA LEU A 57 -7.49 9.23 -15.11
C LEU A 57 -8.92 9.45 -14.58
N GLY A 58 -9.20 9.05 -13.32
CA GLY A 58 -10.55 9.13 -12.78
C GLY A 58 -10.97 10.56 -12.40
N GLN A 59 -10.14 11.29 -11.64
CA GLN A 59 -10.52 12.61 -11.12
C GLN A 59 -10.08 13.74 -12.04
N ILE A 60 -8.83 13.75 -12.53
CA ILE A 60 -8.30 14.87 -13.35
C ILE A 60 -8.78 14.78 -14.80
N ARG A 61 -8.77 13.58 -15.40
CA ARG A 61 -9.21 13.37 -16.79
C ARG A 61 -10.69 13.05 -16.93
N ASP A 62 -11.39 12.88 -15.82
CA ASP A 62 -12.82 12.58 -15.74
C ASP A 62 -13.23 11.36 -16.62
N ILE A 63 -12.38 10.31 -16.59
CA ILE A 63 -12.66 9.08 -17.35
C ILE A 63 -13.63 8.22 -16.55
N GLU A 64 -14.73 7.88 -17.18
CA GLU A 64 -15.79 7.06 -16.61
C GLU A 64 -15.26 5.72 -16.04
N SER A 65 -15.74 5.35 -14.84
CA SER A 65 -15.32 4.16 -14.09
C SER A 65 -15.42 2.85 -14.89
N GLY A 66 -16.42 2.74 -15.78
CA GLY A 66 -16.56 1.58 -16.67
C GLY A 66 -15.42 1.45 -17.68
N SER A 67 -14.96 2.56 -18.24
CA SER A 67 -13.79 2.61 -19.14
C SER A 67 -12.51 2.27 -18.42
N LEU A 68 -12.31 2.78 -17.19
CA LEU A 68 -11.16 2.45 -16.33
C LEU A 68 -11.14 0.95 -16.02
N ALA A 69 -12.28 0.35 -15.67
CA ALA A 69 -12.38 -1.08 -15.43
C ALA A 69 -11.98 -1.90 -16.66
N GLY A 70 -12.36 -1.45 -17.88
CA GLY A 70 -11.92 -2.06 -19.14
C GLY A 70 -10.40 -2.03 -19.34
N VAL A 71 -9.75 -0.88 -19.10
CA VAL A 71 -8.30 -0.73 -19.20
C VAL A 71 -7.60 -1.68 -18.22
N ILE A 72 -8.06 -1.71 -16.97
CA ILE A 72 -7.51 -2.57 -15.93
C ILE A 72 -7.64 -4.06 -16.32
N LEU A 73 -8.81 -4.46 -16.79
CA LEU A 73 -9.04 -5.83 -17.26
C LEU A 73 -8.05 -6.22 -18.35
N LEU A 74 -7.79 -5.34 -19.33
CA LEU A 74 -6.84 -5.59 -20.41
C LEU A 74 -5.41 -5.75 -19.89
N ILE A 75 -4.97 -4.90 -18.93
CA ILE A 75 -3.66 -5.00 -18.29
C ILE A 75 -3.50 -6.38 -17.64
N PHE A 76 -4.47 -6.82 -16.85
CA PHE A 76 -4.38 -8.09 -16.12
C PHE A 76 -4.61 -9.32 -17.01
N LEU A 77 -5.38 -9.21 -18.09
CA LEU A 77 -5.49 -10.25 -19.11
C LEU A 77 -4.16 -10.52 -19.83
N SER A 78 -3.23 -9.55 -19.86
CA SER A 78 -1.88 -9.75 -20.41
C SER A 78 -1.11 -10.88 -19.72
N ALA A 79 -1.50 -11.28 -18.52
CA ALA A 79 -0.96 -12.44 -17.80
C ALA A 79 -1.01 -13.73 -18.63
N VAL A 80 -1.99 -13.87 -19.53
CA VAL A 80 -2.13 -15.04 -20.43
C VAL A 80 -0.94 -15.17 -21.41
N ALA A 81 -0.19 -14.09 -21.66
CA ALA A 81 0.95 -14.10 -22.57
C ALA A 81 2.24 -14.71 -21.99
N ALA A 82 2.34 -14.92 -20.67
CA ALA A 82 3.55 -15.43 -20.02
C ALA A 82 4.11 -16.75 -20.63
N PRO A 83 3.31 -17.78 -20.97
CA PRO A 83 3.81 -19.01 -21.59
C PRO A 83 4.33 -18.78 -23.03
N LEU A 84 3.83 -17.77 -23.75
CA LEU A 84 4.34 -17.40 -25.07
C LEU A 84 5.74 -16.80 -24.93
N VAL A 85 5.95 -15.88 -23.98
CA VAL A 85 7.26 -15.28 -23.69
C VAL A 85 8.29 -16.37 -23.39
N ARG A 86 7.94 -17.38 -22.58
CA ARG A 86 8.79 -18.54 -22.30
C ARG A 86 9.20 -19.31 -23.57
N ARG A 87 8.33 -19.38 -24.57
CA ARG A 87 8.60 -20.11 -25.82
C ARG A 87 9.71 -19.48 -26.66
N PHE A 88 9.83 -18.14 -26.61
CA PHE A 88 10.81 -17.39 -27.39
C PHE A 88 12.13 -17.16 -26.66
N ILE A 89 12.09 -17.09 -25.30
CA ILE A 89 13.25 -16.81 -24.47
C ILE A 89 13.40 -17.99 -23.49
N GLY A 90 14.60 -18.57 -23.36
CA GLY A 90 14.86 -19.63 -22.39
C GLY A 90 14.40 -19.24 -20.98
N GLY A 91 13.77 -20.18 -20.23
CA GLY A 91 13.08 -19.85 -18.97
C GLY A 91 13.94 -19.13 -17.93
N TRP A 92 15.23 -19.48 -17.81
CA TRP A 92 16.17 -18.82 -16.91
C TRP A 92 16.52 -17.39 -17.37
N GLN A 93 16.87 -17.24 -18.64
CA GLN A 93 17.16 -15.92 -19.22
C GLN A 93 15.95 -14.99 -19.13
N CYS A 94 14.74 -15.52 -19.36
CA CYS A 94 13.51 -14.77 -19.24
C CYS A 94 13.35 -14.19 -17.82
N LEU A 95 13.60 -14.98 -16.76
CA LEU A 95 13.57 -14.46 -15.38
C LEU A 95 14.54 -13.30 -15.14
N LEU A 96 15.77 -13.40 -15.64
CA LEU A 96 16.77 -12.35 -15.47
C LEU A 96 16.39 -11.07 -16.24
N ILE A 97 15.87 -11.24 -17.47
CA ILE A 97 15.40 -10.11 -18.30
C ILE A 97 14.22 -9.43 -17.61
N LEU A 98 13.21 -10.18 -17.13
CA LEU A 98 12.07 -9.62 -16.43
C LEU A 98 12.49 -8.87 -15.17
N ALA A 99 13.43 -9.43 -14.38
CA ALA A 99 13.96 -8.79 -13.19
C ALA A 99 14.68 -7.47 -13.50
N ALA A 100 15.51 -7.43 -14.57
CA ALA A 100 16.19 -6.23 -15.00
C ALA A 100 15.19 -5.17 -15.54
N THR A 101 14.20 -5.61 -16.30
CA THR A 101 13.16 -4.73 -16.85
C THR A 101 12.34 -4.09 -15.73
N LEU A 102 11.91 -4.86 -14.73
CA LEU A 102 11.17 -4.32 -13.57
C LEU A 102 12.00 -3.31 -12.78
N ALA A 103 13.29 -3.59 -12.56
CA ALA A 103 14.19 -2.66 -11.90
C ALA A 103 14.30 -1.33 -12.65
N LEU A 104 14.47 -1.38 -13.98
CA LEU A 104 14.57 -0.18 -14.82
C LEU A 104 13.24 0.59 -14.90
N LEU A 105 12.10 -0.11 -15.02
CA LEU A 105 10.78 0.53 -15.02
C LEU A 105 10.48 1.19 -13.67
N ARG A 106 10.88 0.59 -12.55
CA ARG A 106 10.73 1.21 -11.23
C ARG A 106 11.53 2.53 -11.10
N LEU A 107 12.74 2.62 -11.70
CA LEU A 107 13.48 3.88 -11.77
C LEU A 107 12.81 4.87 -12.73
N ALA A 108 12.34 4.40 -13.87
CA ALA A 108 11.67 5.23 -14.87
C ALA A 108 10.36 5.85 -14.33
N GLU A 109 9.61 5.12 -13.50
CA GLU A 109 8.43 5.63 -12.80
C GLU A 109 8.76 6.86 -11.94
N GLN A 110 9.82 6.79 -11.13
CA GLN A 110 10.24 7.90 -10.27
C GLN A 110 10.78 9.10 -11.05
N LEU A 111 11.34 8.87 -12.22
CA LEU A 111 11.90 9.91 -13.10
C LEU A 111 10.90 10.40 -14.16
N ALA A 112 9.68 9.90 -14.17
CA ALA A 112 8.67 10.26 -15.16
C ALA A 112 8.30 11.75 -15.06
N PRO A 113 8.45 12.53 -16.13
CA PRO A 113 8.26 13.98 -16.07
C PRO A 113 6.78 14.40 -16.17
N THR A 114 5.90 13.51 -16.61
CA THR A 114 4.49 13.77 -16.82
C THR A 114 3.63 12.61 -16.34
N PRO A 115 2.35 12.84 -15.98
CA PRO A 115 1.44 11.79 -15.59
C PRO A 115 1.26 10.72 -16.68
N ASP A 116 1.19 11.11 -17.96
CA ASP A 116 1.07 10.16 -19.08
C ASP A 116 2.29 9.24 -19.21
N ALA A 117 3.51 9.79 -19.04
CA ALA A 117 4.74 9.01 -19.06
C ALA A 117 4.79 8.06 -17.88
N ARG A 118 4.40 8.53 -16.69
CA ARG A 118 4.32 7.75 -15.46
C ARG A 118 3.34 6.58 -15.61
N LEU A 119 2.11 6.85 -16.04
CA LEU A 119 1.09 5.85 -16.30
C LEU A 119 1.57 4.78 -17.30
N GLY A 120 2.23 5.20 -18.40
CA GLY A 120 2.77 4.26 -19.40
C GLY A 120 3.82 3.31 -18.81
N VAL A 121 4.70 3.82 -17.97
CA VAL A 121 5.71 3.03 -17.25
C VAL A 121 5.06 2.07 -16.24
N GLU A 122 4.08 2.53 -15.48
CA GLU A 122 3.35 1.74 -14.49
C GLU A 122 2.57 0.59 -15.16
N ILE A 123 1.88 0.85 -16.28
CA ILE A 123 1.21 -0.18 -17.08
C ILE A 123 2.20 -1.24 -17.55
N ALA A 124 3.30 -0.82 -18.17
CA ALA A 124 4.34 -1.75 -18.62
C ALA A 124 4.91 -2.56 -17.44
N GLY A 125 5.18 -1.89 -16.32
CA GLY A 125 5.70 -2.50 -15.11
C GLY A 125 4.78 -3.59 -14.55
N VAL A 126 3.49 -3.32 -14.43
CA VAL A 126 2.51 -4.30 -13.95
C VAL A 126 2.38 -5.47 -14.92
N VAL A 127 2.38 -5.24 -16.24
CA VAL A 127 2.37 -6.34 -17.23
C VAL A 127 3.58 -7.26 -17.05
N PHE A 128 4.80 -6.73 -16.97
CA PHE A 128 6.00 -7.53 -16.77
C PHE A 128 6.01 -8.22 -15.40
N TRP A 129 5.47 -7.58 -14.38
CA TRP A 129 5.33 -8.16 -13.04
C TRP A 129 4.37 -9.35 -13.03
N LEU A 130 3.21 -9.27 -13.71
CA LEU A 130 2.27 -10.38 -13.85
C LEU A 130 2.91 -11.61 -14.52
N TRP A 131 3.81 -11.38 -15.49
CA TRP A 131 4.59 -12.46 -16.08
C TRP A 131 5.62 -13.01 -15.08
N MET A 132 6.35 -12.13 -14.39
CA MET A 132 7.33 -12.52 -13.35
C MET A 132 6.71 -13.41 -12.29
N LEU A 133 5.51 -13.07 -11.78
CA LEU A 133 4.79 -13.88 -10.78
C LEU A 133 4.57 -15.32 -11.23
N GLN A 134 4.18 -15.53 -12.48
CA GLN A 134 3.98 -16.86 -13.05
C GLN A 134 5.29 -17.63 -13.22
N PHE A 135 6.37 -16.95 -13.61
CA PHE A 135 7.70 -17.55 -13.66
C PHE A 135 8.21 -17.91 -12.27
N VAL A 136 7.98 -17.06 -11.26
CA VAL A 136 8.30 -17.37 -9.85
C VAL A 136 7.53 -18.60 -9.38
N ALA A 137 6.23 -18.71 -9.67
CA ALA A 137 5.42 -19.89 -9.36
C ALA A 137 5.93 -21.16 -10.04
N SER A 138 6.67 -21.03 -11.14
CA SER A 138 7.20 -22.13 -11.95
C SER A 138 8.60 -22.60 -11.52
N ILE A 139 9.22 -21.97 -10.52
CA ILE A 139 10.58 -22.30 -10.09
C ILE A 139 10.63 -23.70 -9.46
N SER A 140 11.55 -24.53 -9.96
CA SER A 140 11.86 -25.84 -9.41
C SER A 140 13.37 -25.96 -9.18
N PRO A 141 13.85 -26.64 -8.12
CA PRO A 141 15.28 -26.86 -7.92
C PRO A 141 15.85 -27.83 -8.93
N LEU A 142 17.09 -27.60 -9.36
CA LEU A 142 17.83 -28.44 -10.31
C LEU A 142 18.22 -29.81 -9.78
N SER A 143 18.32 -29.99 -8.46
CA SER A 143 18.73 -31.28 -7.89
C SER A 143 17.52 -32.15 -7.56
N SER A 144 17.65 -33.46 -7.81
CA SER A 144 16.72 -34.52 -7.43
C SER A 144 16.52 -34.66 -5.90
N ALA A 145 17.24 -33.86 -5.11
CA ALA A 145 17.00 -33.73 -3.68
C ALA A 145 15.61 -33.11 -3.47
N ARG A 146 14.73 -33.81 -2.78
CA ARG A 146 13.33 -33.54 -2.46
C ARG A 146 13.04 -32.19 -1.76
N SER A 147 13.98 -31.23 -1.76
CA SER A 147 13.98 -29.96 -1.03
C SER A 147 13.48 -28.73 -1.84
N GLY A 148 12.62 -28.93 -2.83
CA GLY A 148 12.19 -27.84 -3.70
C GLY A 148 10.79 -27.28 -3.44
N VAL A 149 10.06 -27.90 -2.56
CA VAL A 149 8.71 -27.52 -2.19
C VAL A 149 8.75 -26.21 -1.40
N GLY A 150 8.00 -25.22 -1.81
CA GLY A 150 7.81 -23.95 -1.06
C GLY A 150 8.75 -22.79 -1.44
N ARG A 151 9.76 -22.96 -2.31
CA ARG A 151 10.62 -21.85 -2.73
C ARG A 151 9.86 -20.68 -3.38
N PRO A 152 8.86 -20.89 -4.25
CA PRO A 152 8.05 -19.80 -4.76
C PRO A 152 7.38 -18.99 -3.67
N VAL A 153 6.85 -19.64 -2.62
CA VAL A 153 6.21 -18.96 -1.50
C VAL A 153 7.23 -18.15 -0.69
N VAL A 154 8.42 -18.68 -0.45
CA VAL A 154 9.49 -17.93 0.23
C VAL A 154 9.88 -16.67 -0.55
N VAL A 155 9.97 -16.75 -1.89
CA VAL A 155 10.25 -15.57 -2.75
C VAL A 155 9.12 -14.55 -2.65
N LEU A 156 7.86 -14.98 -2.72
CA LEU A 156 6.71 -14.09 -2.61
C LEU A 156 6.66 -13.39 -1.25
N LEU A 157 6.77 -14.14 -0.15
CA LEU A 157 6.75 -13.58 1.20
C LEU A 157 7.95 -12.67 1.47
N LEU A 158 9.13 -13.01 0.96
CA LEU A 158 10.32 -12.15 1.06
C LEU A 158 10.13 -10.85 0.27
N GLY A 159 9.52 -10.92 -0.92
CA GLY A 159 9.19 -9.73 -1.72
C GLY A 159 8.20 -8.79 -1.02
N LEU A 160 7.13 -9.35 -0.44
CA LEU A 160 6.18 -8.62 0.40
C LEU A 160 6.88 -7.97 1.60
N THR A 161 7.74 -8.71 2.28
CA THR A 161 8.50 -8.21 3.43
C THR A 161 9.44 -7.07 3.05
N ILE A 162 10.11 -7.15 1.89
CA ILE A 162 10.99 -6.09 1.37
C ILE A 162 10.15 -4.85 1.03
N ASP A 163 9.01 -5.02 0.38
CA ASP A 163 8.11 -3.90 0.06
C ASP A 163 7.63 -3.19 1.33
N THR A 164 7.16 -3.94 2.34
CA THR A 164 6.77 -3.39 3.63
C THR A 164 7.94 -2.71 4.35
N ALA A 165 9.14 -3.29 4.25
CA ALA A 165 10.35 -2.70 4.84
C ALA A 165 10.70 -1.36 4.19
N ILE A 166 10.61 -1.26 2.86
CA ILE A 166 10.83 0.00 2.12
C ILE A 166 9.74 1.02 2.49
N ASN A 167 8.47 0.60 2.44
CA ASN A 167 7.35 1.47 2.79
C ASN A 167 7.47 2.02 4.23
N GLY A 168 7.83 1.18 5.20
CA GLY A 168 8.06 1.60 6.58
C GLY A 168 9.30 2.49 6.74
N ALA A 169 10.40 2.21 6.00
CA ALA A 169 11.61 3.03 6.05
C ALA A 169 11.39 4.48 5.56
N PHE A 170 10.42 4.69 4.69
CA PHE A 170 9.99 6.00 4.19
C PHE A 170 8.67 6.48 4.82
N GLU A 171 8.30 5.93 5.98
CA GLU A 171 7.14 6.35 6.76
C GLU A 171 5.84 6.35 5.94
N THR A 172 5.61 5.27 5.21
CA THR A 172 4.49 4.99 4.30
C THR A 172 4.46 5.75 2.98
N LEU A 173 5.32 6.75 2.78
CA LEU A 173 5.45 7.40 1.47
C LEU A 173 6.33 6.54 0.56
N ASP A 174 5.76 5.98 -0.51
CA ASP A 174 6.54 5.20 -1.49
C ASP A 174 7.65 6.10 -2.09
N PRO A 175 8.90 5.62 -2.20
CA PRO A 175 9.97 6.40 -2.84
C PRO A 175 9.64 6.92 -4.25
N SER A 176 8.74 6.25 -5.01
CA SER A 176 8.30 6.74 -6.33
C SER A 176 7.41 7.98 -6.25
N PHE A 177 6.84 8.27 -5.09
CA PHE A 177 6.00 9.44 -4.84
C PHE A 177 6.79 10.62 -4.30
N SER A 178 8.10 10.45 -4.14
CA SER A 178 9.02 11.45 -3.62
C SER A 178 9.93 12.00 -4.72
N THR A 179 10.12 13.30 -4.72
CA THR A 179 11.10 14.02 -5.56
C THR A 179 12.39 14.34 -4.80
N ALA A 180 12.44 14.03 -3.50
CA ALA A 180 13.59 14.30 -2.67
C ALA A 180 14.82 13.46 -3.06
N LEU A 181 16.01 14.03 -2.85
CA LEU A 181 17.28 13.38 -3.21
C LEU A 181 17.51 12.04 -2.48
N GLY A 182 17.10 11.94 -1.22
CA GLY A 182 17.29 10.72 -0.42
C GLY A 182 16.59 9.49 -1.01
N PRO A 183 15.26 9.51 -1.22
CA PRO A 183 14.52 8.45 -1.89
C PRO A 183 15.03 8.12 -3.30
N LEU A 184 15.42 9.14 -4.08
CA LEU A 184 15.99 8.94 -5.42
C LEU A 184 17.33 8.19 -5.37
N LEU A 185 18.25 8.59 -4.48
CA LEU A 185 19.53 7.91 -4.29
C LEU A 185 19.33 6.48 -3.80
N PHE A 186 18.40 6.25 -2.88
CA PHE A 186 18.04 4.90 -2.43
C PHE A 186 17.58 4.04 -3.61
N THR A 187 16.70 4.54 -4.46
CA THR A 187 16.20 3.85 -5.64
C THR A 187 17.34 3.53 -6.62
N ILE A 188 18.19 4.49 -6.95
CA ILE A 188 19.33 4.29 -7.85
C ILE A 188 20.30 3.23 -7.30
N LEU A 189 20.65 3.32 -6.01
CA LEU A 189 21.60 2.39 -5.39
C LEU A 189 21.02 0.96 -5.31
N SER A 190 19.75 0.82 -4.92
CA SER A 190 19.08 -0.49 -4.82
C SER A 190 18.97 -1.17 -6.19
N ILE A 191 18.61 -0.41 -7.23
CA ILE A 191 18.50 -0.91 -8.60
C ILE A 191 19.90 -1.25 -9.15
N SER A 192 20.91 -0.41 -8.93
CA SER A 192 22.29 -0.69 -9.36
C SER A 192 22.82 -1.98 -8.71
N ALA A 193 22.57 -2.16 -7.42
CA ALA A 193 22.92 -3.40 -6.71
C ALA A 193 22.19 -4.62 -7.30
N GLN A 194 20.89 -4.50 -7.59
CA GLN A 194 20.12 -5.57 -8.20
C GLN A 194 20.62 -5.93 -9.61
N LEU A 195 20.93 -4.94 -10.46
CA LEU A 195 21.49 -5.18 -11.80
C LEU A 195 22.88 -5.83 -11.73
N ALA A 196 23.70 -5.45 -10.75
CA ALA A 196 24.98 -6.10 -10.49
C ALA A 196 24.79 -7.57 -10.07
N MET A 197 23.83 -7.86 -9.19
CA MET A 197 23.46 -9.23 -8.80
C MET A 197 22.95 -10.03 -10.00
N ILE A 198 22.07 -9.48 -10.83
CA ILE A 198 21.57 -10.10 -12.07
C ILE A 198 22.74 -10.44 -13.00
N SER A 199 23.65 -9.50 -13.22
CA SER A 199 24.84 -9.69 -14.08
C SER A 199 25.76 -10.77 -13.51
N TRP A 200 25.93 -10.81 -12.20
CA TRP A 200 26.76 -11.82 -11.54
C TRP A 200 26.15 -13.24 -11.66
N VAL A 201 24.86 -13.38 -11.37
CA VAL A 201 24.13 -14.65 -11.48
C VAL A 201 24.06 -15.12 -12.94
N GLY A 202 23.86 -14.20 -13.89
CA GLY A 202 23.83 -14.50 -15.33
C GLY A 202 25.16 -15.04 -15.87
N ARG A 203 26.30 -14.72 -15.23
CA ARG A 203 27.64 -15.25 -15.57
C ARG A 203 27.94 -16.61 -14.94
N CYS A 204 27.10 -17.09 -14.01
CA CYS A 204 27.27 -18.42 -13.44
C CYS A 204 27.01 -19.49 -14.51
N HIS A 205 27.95 -20.44 -14.65
CA HIS A 205 27.91 -21.48 -15.69
C HIS A 205 26.73 -22.46 -15.57
N ALA A 206 26.07 -22.50 -14.41
CA ALA A 206 24.90 -23.35 -14.16
C ALA A 206 23.76 -22.49 -13.61
N ALA A 207 22.60 -22.55 -14.26
CA ALA A 207 21.39 -21.91 -13.75
C ALA A 207 21.04 -22.49 -12.37
N PRO A 208 20.82 -21.66 -11.34
CA PRO A 208 20.56 -22.15 -9.99
C PRO A 208 19.14 -22.73 -9.81
N VAL A 209 18.24 -22.48 -10.78
CA VAL A 209 16.85 -22.94 -10.79
C VAL A 209 16.43 -23.39 -12.18
N THR A 210 15.45 -24.29 -12.27
CA THR A 210 14.75 -24.65 -13.50
C THR A 210 13.35 -24.03 -13.49
N ILE A 211 12.84 -23.72 -14.67
CA ILE A 211 11.49 -23.24 -14.87
C ILE A 211 10.63 -24.40 -15.39
N ALA A 212 9.76 -24.90 -14.53
CA ALA A 212 8.77 -25.93 -14.87
C ALA A 212 7.44 -25.26 -15.31
N SER A 213 6.34 -25.99 -15.26
CA SER A 213 5.00 -25.38 -15.31
C SER A 213 4.56 -25.00 -13.89
N PRO A 214 3.77 -23.92 -13.71
CA PRO A 214 3.20 -23.60 -12.41
C PRO A 214 2.38 -24.77 -11.84
N PRO A 215 2.24 -24.88 -10.51
CA PRO A 215 1.33 -25.83 -9.88
C PRO A 215 -0.12 -25.62 -10.31
N SER A 216 -0.96 -26.65 -10.17
CA SER A 216 -2.40 -26.54 -10.52
C SER A 216 -3.16 -25.56 -9.65
N LEU A 217 -2.71 -25.31 -8.41
CA LEU A 217 -3.30 -24.35 -7.47
C LEU A 217 -2.59 -22.98 -7.47
N ALA A 218 -1.80 -22.68 -8.51
CA ALA A 218 -1.12 -21.37 -8.64
C ALA A 218 -2.08 -20.19 -8.76
N PHE A 219 -3.36 -20.42 -9.04
CA PHE A 219 -4.39 -19.38 -9.02
C PHE A 219 -4.51 -18.69 -7.65
N CYS A 220 -4.11 -19.34 -6.55
CA CYS A 220 -4.15 -18.75 -5.21
C CYS A 220 -3.20 -17.55 -5.02
N ILE A 221 -2.21 -17.38 -5.89
CA ILE A 221 -1.23 -16.29 -5.78
C ILE A 221 -1.92 -14.93 -5.96
N GLY A 222 -2.79 -14.78 -6.95
CA GLY A 222 -3.50 -13.54 -7.19
C GLY A 222 -4.41 -13.11 -6.03
N PRO A 223 -5.34 -13.94 -5.56
CA PRO A 223 -6.13 -13.64 -4.37
C PRO A 223 -5.30 -13.31 -3.14
N ALA A 224 -4.18 -14.03 -2.93
CA ALA A 224 -3.27 -13.77 -1.81
C ALA A 224 -2.63 -12.38 -1.92
N LEU A 225 -2.09 -12.03 -3.08
CA LEU A 225 -1.50 -10.71 -3.32
C LEU A 225 -2.53 -9.58 -3.23
N ALA A 226 -3.78 -9.83 -3.66
CA ALA A 226 -4.87 -8.87 -3.51
C ALA A 226 -5.18 -8.58 -2.04
N LEU A 227 -5.31 -9.63 -1.20
CA LEU A 227 -5.55 -9.47 0.22
C LEU A 227 -4.36 -8.84 0.95
N GLU A 228 -3.12 -9.22 0.59
CA GLU A 228 -1.92 -8.61 1.14
C GLU A 228 -1.86 -7.11 0.81
N ALA A 229 -2.05 -6.73 -0.45
CA ALA A 229 -2.01 -5.33 -0.87
C ALA A 229 -3.15 -4.50 -0.25
N LEU A 230 -4.37 -5.05 -0.20
CA LEU A 230 -5.54 -4.32 0.26
C LEU A 230 -5.63 -4.25 1.79
N LEU A 231 -5.38 -5.37 2.49
CA LEU A 231 -5.72 -5.50 3.91
C LEU A 231 -4.51 -5.60 4.84
N PHE A 232 -3.44 -6.31 4.46
CA PHE A 232 -2.45 -6.74 5.44
C PHE A 232 -1.09 -6.03 5.33
N GLN A 233 -0.60 -5.71 4.12
CA GLN A 233 0.72 -5.10 3.93
C GLN A 233 0.69 -3.57 3.94
N SER A 234 -0.48 -2.93 3.89
CA SER A 234 -0.58 -1.48 4.02
C SER A 234 -0.30 -1.07 5.46
N LEU A 235 0.93 -0.62 5.71
CA LEU A 235 1.35 -0.16 7.05
C LEU A 235 0.47 1.00 7.55
N ALA A 236 0.13 1.94 6.67
CA ALA A 236 -0.78 3.05 6.97
C ALA A 236 -2.16 2.55 7.47
N ARG A 237 -2.73 1.56 6.77
CA ARG A 237 -4.00 0.94 7.19
C ARG A 237 -3.88 0.30 8.56
N GLN A 238 -2.79 -0.42 8.83
CA GLN A 238 -2.59 -1.10 10.12
C GLN A 238 -2.41 -0.11 11.27
N VAL A 239 -1.73 1.02 11.05
CA VAL A 239 -1.63 2.12 12.03
C VAL A 239 -3.02 2.60 12.45
N VAL A 240 -3.92 2.82 11.49
CA VAL A 240 -5.29 3.27 11.77
C VAL A 240 -6.10 2.21 12.52
N LEU A 241 -6.04 0.94 12.07
CA LEU A 241 -6.84 -0.15 12.65
C LEU A 241 -6.38 -0.54 14.07
N ILE A 242 -5.07 -0.57 14.30
CA ILE A 242 -4.50 -0.98 15.59
C ILE A 242 -4.53 0.20 16.58
N GLY A 243 -4.42 1.45 16.07
CA GLY A 243 -4.35 2.65 16.90
C GLY A 243 -2.98 2.86 17.57
N TRP A 244 -1.94 2.14 17.13
CA TRP A 244 -0.56 2.35 17.59
C TRP A 244 0.15 3.37 16.71
N GLU A 245 1.29 3.89 17.18
CA GLU A 245 2.15 4.70 16.34
C GLU A 245 2.79 3.85 15.22
N LEU A 246 3.32 4.53 14.21
CA LEU A 246 3.88 3.87 13.04
C LEU A 246 5.06 2.93 13.37
N PRO A 247 6.03 3.30 14.24
CA PRO A 247 7.17 2.43 14.52
C PRO A 247 6.79 1.09 15.15
N GLU A 248 5.86 1.09 16.11
CA GLU A 248 5.40 -0.13 16.80
C GLU A 248 4.62 -1.03 15.85
N THR A 249 3.70 -0.43 15.06
CA THR A 249 2.92 -1.14 14.05
C THR A 249 3.85 -1.74 12.98
N PHE A 250 4.87 -1.00 12.57
CA PHE A 250 5.88 -1.48 11.61
C PHE A 250 6.65 -2.69 12.16
N ALA A 251 7.14 -2.60 13.41
CA ALA A 251 7.84 -3.71 14.04
C ALA A 251 6.96 -4.97 14.13
N TRP A 252 5.69 -4.78 14.48
CA TRP A 252 4.71 -5.86 14.63
C TRP A 252 4.41 -6.56 13.31
N LEU A 253 4.15 -5.79 12.25
CA LEU A 253 3.91 -6.33 10.91
C LEU A 253 5.14 -7.04 10.34
N MET A 254 6.33 -6.48 10.55
CA MET A 254 7.59 -7.12 10.14
C MET A 254 7.82 -8.46 10.86
N ALA A 255 7.50 -8.54 12.15
CA ALA A 255 7.59 -9.80 12.89
C ALA A 255 6.64 -10.87 12.34
N ALA A 256 5.41 -10.49 11.96
CA ALA A 256 4.45 -11.40 11.34
C ALA A 256 4.96 -11.94 9.99
N ASN A 257 5.45 -11.06 9.13
CA ASN A 257 6.02 -11.41 7.83
C ASN A 257 7.22 -12.36 7.97
N LEU A 258 8.11 -12.09 8.91
CA LEU A 258 9.26 -12.95 9.19
C LEU A 258 8.82 -14.34 9.69
N LEU A 259 7.79 -14.40 10.54
CA LEU A 259 7.25 -15.68 10.99
C LEU A 259 6.65 -16.49 9.83
N ALA A 260 5.92 -15.84 8.91
CA ALA A 260 5.41 -16.47 7.69
C ALA A 260 6.56 -17.03 6.83
N ILE A 261 7.65 -16.28 6.63
CA ILE A 261 8.85 -16.72 5.92
C ILE A 261 9.50 -17.92 6.64
N TRP A 262 9.60 -17.88 7.97
CA TRP A 262 10.15 -18.99 8.76
C TRP A 262 9.37 -20.29 8.54
N ILE A 263 8.05 -20.23 8.59
CA ILE A 263 7.17 -21.39 8.36
C ILE A 263 7.36 -21.94 6.95
N ALA A 264 7.33 -21.07 5.93
CA ALA A 264 7.48 -21.47 4.53
C ALA A 264 8.87 -22.06 4.26
N ALA A 265 9.95 -21.45 4.78
CA ALA A 265 11.31 -21.94 4.64
C ALA A 265 11.51 -23.29 5.33
N PHE A 266 10.95 -23.46 6.53
CA PHE A 266 11.00 -24.71 7.28
C PHE A 266 10.30 -25.85 6.52
N CYS A 267 9.09 -25.63 6.00
CA CYS A 267 8.38 -26.60 5.16
C CYS A 267 9.17 -26.93 3.90
N SER A 268 9.78 -25.90 3.26
CA SER A 268 10.60 -26.07 2.05
C SER A 268 11.80 -26.98 2.27
N VAL A 269 12.52 -26.81 3.39
CA VAL A 269 13.71 -27.63 3.70
C VAL A 269 13.32 -29.05 4.07
N ARG A 270 12.19 -29.24 4.74
CA ARG A 270 11.65 -30.59 5.05
C ARG A 270 11.08 -31.31 3.82
N GLY A 271 10.83 -30.58 2.72
CA GLY A 271 10.11 -31.13 1.58
C GLY A 271 8.69 -31.58 1.96
N SER A 272 8.07 -30.93 2.92
CA SER A 272 6.77 -31.27 3.48
C SER A 272 5.81 -30.09 3.41
N SER A 273 4.53 -30.38 3.22
CA SER A 273 3.44 -29.44 3.40
C SER A 273 3.18 -29.20 4.91
N PRO A 274 2.62 -28.05 5.30
CA PRO A 274 2.05 -27.86 6.62
C PRO A 274 1.10 -29.00 6.99
N PRO A 275 0.99 -29.38 8.28
CA PRO A 275 0.04 -30.40 8.68
C PRO A 275 -1.40 -29.89 8.47
N TRP A 276 -2.33 -30.80 8.18
CA TRP A 276 -3.71 -30.46 7.82
C TRP A 276 -4.42 -29.57 8.86
N TRP A 277 -4.18 -29.82 10.16
CA TRP A 277 -4.76 -29.00 11.24
C TRP A 277 -4.23 -27.56 11.22
N ALA A 278 -2.94 -27.35 10.86
CA ALA A 278 -2.39 -26.00 10.73
C ALA A 278 -3.01 -25.24 9.53
N SER A 279 -3.33 -25.93 8.44
CA SER A 279 -4.04 -25.34 7.30
C SER A 279 -5.48 -24.97 7.66
N ILE A 280 -6.18 -25.78 8.44
CA ILE A 280 -7.54 -25.45 8.94
C ILE A 280 -7.47 -24.26 9.90
N ALA A 281 -6.53 -24.24 10.84
CA ALA A 281 -6.35 -23.11 11.76
C ALA A 281 -6.02 -21.82 11.00
N ALA A 282 -5.15 -21.89 10.00
CA ALA A 282 -4.79 -20.77 9.13
C ALA A 282 -6.01 -20.29 8.30
N ALA A 283 -6.83 -21.21 7.78
CA ALA A 283 -8.05 -20.85 7.06
C ALA A 283 -9.05 -20.08 7.95
N ALA A 284 -9.26 -20.56 9.18
CA ALA A 284 -10.09 -19.87 10.16
C ALA A 284 -9.52 -18.50 10.53
N ALA A 285 -8.21 -18.41 10.80
CA ALA A 285 -7.53 -17.16 11.12
C ALA A 285 -7.64 -16.15 9.97
N LEU A 286 -7.45 -16.57 8.71
CA LEU A 286 -7.58 -15.71 7.54
C LEU A 286 -9.00 -15.16 7.40
N LEU A 287 -10.02 -16.01 7.51
CA LEU A 287 -11.41 -15.57 7.42
C LEU A 287 -11.78 -14.60 8.53
N VAL A 288 -11.38 -14.87 9.77
CA VAL A 288 -11.58 -13.95 10.90
C VAL A 288 -10.88 -12.61 10.64
N SER A 289 -9.64 -12.64 10.14
CA SER A 289 -8.87 -11.43 9.84
C SER A 289 -9.49 -10.57 8.74
N VAL A 290 -10.21 -11.18 7.80
CA VAL A 290 -10.90 -10.46 6.73
C VAL A 290 -12.26 -9.93 7.18
N ILE A 291 -13.00 -10.69 8.02
CA ILE A 291 -14.37 -10.35 8.44
C ILE A 291 -14.39 -9.27 9.53
N HIS A 292 -13.38 -9.23 10.40
CA HIS A 292 -13.35 -8.34 11.56
C HIS A 292 -12.14 -7.37 11.57
N PRO A 293 -11.94 -6.56 10.52
CA PRO A 293 -10.78 -5.68 10.46
C PRO A 293 -10.87 -4.45 11.37
N GLU A 294 -12.04 -4.09 11.90
CA GLU A 294 -12.34 -2.75 12.43
C GLU A 294 -12.33 -2.62 13.97
N HIS A 295 -12.13 -3.68 14.71
CA HIS A 295 -12.15 -3.61 16.18
C HIS A 295 -10.75 -3.41 16.76
N HIS A 296 -10.41 -2.20 17.22
CA HIS A 296 -9.09 -1.83 17.77
C HIS A 296 -8.50 -2.86 18.75
N ALA A 297 -9.29 -3.40 19.67
CA ALA A 297 -8.80 -4.38 20.65
C ALA A 297 -8.32 -5.70 20.01
N TRP A 298 -8.91 -6.12 18.89
CA TRP A 298 -8.57 -7.35 18.17
C TRP A 298 -7.66 -7.10 16.99
N ALA A 299 -7.59 -5.87 16.45
CA ALA A 299 -6.80 -5.53 15.29
C ALA A 299 -5.32 -5.89 15.49
N ALA A 300 -4.76 -5.66 16.65
CA ALA A 300 -3.38 -6.00 16.97
C ALA A 300 -3.08 -7.52 16.91
N ILE A 301 -4.10 -8.38 17.08
CA ILE A 301 -3.98 -9.84 16.95
C ILE A 301 -4.29 -10.28 15.52
N VAL A 302 -5.30 -9.69 14.92
CA VAL A 302 -5.83 -10.05 13.60
C VAL A 302 -4.90 -9.61 12.47
N ALA A 303 -4.30 -8.43 12.59
CA ALA A 303 -3.37 -7.90 11.59
C ALA A 303 -2.20 -8.85 11.26
N PRO A 304 -1.46 -9.40 12.23
CA PRO A 304 -0.37 -10.35 11.95
C PRO A 304 -0.89 -11.75 11.55
N ALA A 305 -2.10 -12.13 11.94
CA ALA A 305 -2.65 -13.44 11.64
C ALA A 305 -2.90 -13.64 10.13
N GLY A 306 -3.30 -12.60 9.40
CA GLY A 306 -3.54 -12.63 7.96
C GLY A 306 -2.33 -13.08 7.15
N PRO A 307 -1.18 -12.36 7.19
CA PRO A 307 0.04 -12.73 6.47
C PRO A 307 0.57 -14.11 6.84
N ILE A 308 0.52 -14.48 8.13
CA ILE A 308 0.94 -15.81 8.60
C ILE A 308 0.04 -16.90 8.00
N ALA A 309 -1.27 -16.68 8.03
CA ALA A 309 -2.25 -17.62 7.48
C ALA A 309 -2.08 -17.80 5.97
N ILE A 310 -1.92 -16.69 5.23
CA ILE A 310 -1.63 -16.73 3.78
C ILE A 310 -0.35 -17.51 3.52
N GLY A 311 0.73 -17.26 4.27
CA GLY A 311 1.98 -17.99 4.15
C GLY A 311 1.82 -19.50 4.35
N VAL A 312 1.05 -19.93 5.35
CA VAL A 312 0.74 -21.36 5.61
C VAL A 312 -0.06 -21.96 4.45
N LEU A 313 -1.15 -21.30 4.05
CA LEU A 313 -2.07 -21.81 3.05
C LEU A 313 -1.44 -21.86 1.65
N LEU A 314 -0.67 -20.82 1.26
CA LEU A 314 0.10 -20.86 0.01
C LEU A 314 1.17 -21.94 0.03
N THR A 315 1.85 -22.17 1.17
CA THR A 315 2.81 -23.25 1.30
C THR A 315 2.14 -24.62 1.10
N ALA A 316 0.93 -24.80 1.60
CA ALA A 316 0.15 -26.01 1.36
C ALA A 316 -0.27 -26.13 -0.12
N ALA A 317 -0.88 -25.08 -0.69
CA ALA A 317 -1.44 -25.10 -2.04
C ALA A 317 -0.37 -25.29 -3.14
N LEU A 318 0.80 -24.66 -3.01
CA LEU A 318 1.85 -24.70 -4.02
C LEU A 318 2.80 -25.91 -3.89
N THR A 319 2.50 -26.86 -3.00
CA THR A 319 3.21 -28.16 -2.93
C THR A 319 2.78 -29.15 -4.02
N THR A 320 1.69 -28.89 -4.73
CA THR A 320 1.22 -29.75 -5.83
C THR A 320 2.25 -29.86 -6.93
N LYS A 321 2.37 -31.06 -7.48
CA LYS A 321 3.23 -31.31 -8.64
C LYS A 321 2.59 -30.73 -9.91
N HIS A 322 3.46 -30.40 -10.85
CA HIS A 322 3.19 -29.70 -12.10
C HIS A 322 2.01 -30.27 -12.91
N ALA A 323 1.14 -29.38 -13.36
CA ALA A 323 -0.07 -29.71 -14.12
C ALA A 323 0.09 -29.49 -15.64
N GLY A 324 1.33 -29.43 -16.18
CA GLY A 324 1.56 -29.14 -17.60
C GLY A 324 1.01 -27.76 -18.01
N GLY A 325 0.42 -27.66 -19.20
CA GLY A 325 -0.13 -26.40 -19.71
C GLY A 325 -1.25 -25.80 -18.85
N ARG A 326 -1.99 -26.60 -18.10
CA ARG A 326 -3.06 -26.13 -17.19
C ARG A 326 -2.54 -25.29 -16.03
N GLY A 327 -1.28 -25.47 -15.60
CA GLY A 327 -0.68 -24.67 -14.53
C GLY A 327 -0.52 -23.19 -14.93
N TRP A 328 -0.18 -22.90 -16.19
CA TRP A 328 -0.08 -21.54 -16.70
C TRP A 328 -1.46 -20.84 -16.76
N ILE A 329 -2.49 -21.56 -17.19
CA ILE A 329 -3.87 -21.04 -17.18
C ILE A 329 -4.30 -20.73 -15.75
N SER A 330 -4.06 -21.67 -14.83
CA SER A 330 -4.36 -21.50 -13.41
C SER A 330 -3.68 -20.24 -12.83
N ALA A 331 -2.39 -20.07 -13.08
CA ALA A 331 -1.66 -18.90 -12.61
C ALA A 331 -2.21 -17.60 -13.23
N ALA A 332 -2.46 -17.58 -14.54
CA ALA A 332 -2.97 -16.40 -15.25
C ALA A 332 -4.38 -16.01 -14.77
N THR A 333 -5.29 -16.98 -14.59
CA THR A 333 -6.66 -16.70 -14.09
C THR A 333 -6.62 -16.19 -12.64
N GLY A 334 -5.68 -16.67 -11.84
CA GLY A 334 -5.48 -16.14 -10.47
C GLY A 334 -5.13 -14.66 -10.46
N MET A 335 -4.35 -14.16 -11.43
CA MET A 335 -3.97 -12.74 -11.48
C MET A 335 -5.19 -11.81 -11.65
N LEU A 336 -6.28 -12.27 -12.27
CA LEU A 336 -7.51 -11.51 -12.38
C LEU A 336 -8.22 -11.25 -11.04
N ALA A 337 -7.89 -12.00 -10.00
CA ALA A 337 -8.41 -11.73 -8.67
C ALA A 337 -7.86 -10.42 -8.08
N ILE A 338 -6.68 -9.96 -8.49
CA ILE A 338 -6.08 -8.72 -7.98
C ILE A 338 -7.00 -7.52 -8.28
N PRO A 339 -7.31 -7.19 -9.55
CA PRO A 339 -8.21 -6.10 -9.84
C PRO A 339 -9.63 -6.36 -9.32
N LEU A 340 -10.15 -7.60 -9.40
CA LEU A 340 -11.49 -7.92 -8.94
C LEU A 340 -11.68 -7.60 -7.45
N VAL A 341 -10.72 -7.93 -6.61
CA VAL A 341 -10.79 -7.68 -5.16
C VAL A 341 -10.58 -6.21 -4.87
N ILE A 342 -9.55 -5.57 -5.45
CA ILE A 342 -9.23 -4.16 -5.16
C ILE A 342 -10.33 -3.23 -5.69
N PHE A 343 -10.73 -3.37 -6.96
CA PHE A 343 -11.78 -2.52 -7.53
C PHE A 343 -13.17 -2.86 -7.00
N GLY A 344 -13.45 -4.14 -6.73
CA GLY A 344 -14.67 -4.53 -6.05
C GLY A 344 -14.81 -3.89 -4.67
N TRP A 345 -13.70 -3.72 -3.95
CA TRP A 345 -13.67 -2.99 -2.68
C TRP A 345 -14.01 -1.50 -2.86
N TYR A 346 -13.38 -0.82 -3.84
CA TYR A 346 -13.57 0.61 -4.06
C TYR A 346 -14.78 0.97 -4.93
N ALA A 347 -15.39 0.01 -5.62
CA ALA A 347 -16.58 0.22 -6.44
C ALA A 347 -17.76 0.77 -5.63
N HIS A 348 -17.84 0.44 -4.34
CA HIS A 348 -18.86 0.98 -3.44
C HIS A 348 -18.86 2.52 -3.37
N TYR A 349 -17.70 3.17 -3.52
CA TYR A 349 -17.60 4.64 -3.46
C TYR A 349 -17.94 5.35 -4.79
N GLN A 350 -18.09 4.61 -5.89
CA GLN A 350 -18.25 5.18 -7.23
C GLN A 350 -19.48 4.68 -7.99
N LEU A 351 -20.05 3.56 -7.57
CA LEU A 351 -21.21 2.95 -8.24
C LEU A 351 -22.41 3.01 -7.31
N ASP A 352 -23.57 3.43 -7.86
CA ASP A 352 -24.86 3.42 -7.16
C ASP A 352 -25.42 2.00 -6.97
N VAL A 353 -24.54 1.01 -6.94
CA VAL A 353 -24.90 -0.39 -6.72
C VAL A 353 -24.39 -0.80 -5.33
N PRO A 354 -25.24 -1.36 -4.45
CA PRO A 354 -24.84 -1.83 -3.13
C PRO A 354 -24.01 -3.12 -3.24
N LEU A 355 -22.74 -2.97 -3.67
CA LEU A 355 -21.80 -4.08 -3.70
C LEU A 355 -21.23 -4.29 -2.29
N PRO A 356 -21.25 -5.53 -1.78
CA PRO A 356 -20.66 -5.81 -0.49
C PRO A 356 -19.13 -5.72 -0.58
N GLN A 357 -18.53 -4.61 -0.15
CA GLN A 357 -17.07 -4.39 -0.12
C GLN A 357 -16.33 -5.62 0.42
N LEU A 358 -16.76 -6.11 1.56
CA LEU A 358 -16.17 -7.26 2.23
C LEU A 358 -16.33 -8.57 1.44
N GLY A 359 -17.36 -8.69 0.61
CA GLY A 359 -17.67 -9.92 -0.15
C GLY A 359 -16.54 -10.37 -1.07
N PHE A 360 -15.88 -9.43 -1.76
CA PHE A 360 -14.75 -9.74 -2.64
C PHE A 360 -13.52 -10.24 -1.86
N ALA A 361 -13.23 -9.62 -0.72
CA ALA A 361 -12.13 -10.03 0.14
C ALA A 361 -12.40 -11.40 0.79
N VAL A 362 -13.62 -11.64 1.28
CA VAL A 362 -14.05 -12.94 1.83
C VAL A 362 -13.98 -14.03 0.76
N PHE A 363 -14.42 -13.74 -0.47
CA PHE A 363 -14.33 -14.67 -1.59
C PHE A 363 -12.86 -15.05 -1.88
N ALA A 364 -11.96 -14.07 -1.94
CA ALA A 364 -10.53 -14.31 -2.14
C ALA A 364 -9.92 -15.16 -0.99
N ALA A 365 -10.26 -14.85 0.26
CA ALA A 365 -9.83 -15.61 1.42
C ALA A 365 -10.34 -17.05 1.40
N ALA A 366 -11.61 -17.24 1.03
CA ALA A 366 -12.21 -18.57 0.89
C ALA A 366 -11.53 -19.42 -0.19
N LEU A 367 -11.19 -18.84 -1.35
CA LEU A 367 -10.46 -19.53 -2.40
C LEU A 367 -9.11 -20.06 -1.91
N ILE A 368 -8.34 -19.24 -1.20
CA ILE A 368 -7.03 -19.62 -0.65
C ILE A 368 -7.21 -20.70 0.44
N ALA A 369 -8.19 -20.51 1.34
CA ALA A 369 -8.48 -21.41 2.43
C ALA A 369 -8.88 -22.81 1.92
N ILE A 370 -9.81 -22.88 0.96
CA ILE A 370 -10.27 -24.13 0.36
C ILE A 370 -9.10 -24.85 -0.34
N ALA A 371 -8.32 -24.14 -1.14
CA ALA A 371 -7.20 -24.73 -1.87
C ALA A 371 -6.11 -25.28 -0.93
N GLY A 372 -5.71 -24.50 0.07
CA GLY A 372 -4.70 -24.93 1.05
C GLY A 372 -5.15 -26.11 1.91
N CYS A 373 -6.40 -26.08 2.40
CA CYS A 373 -6.98 -27.18 3.17
C CYS A 373 -7.17 -28.45 2.32
N PHE A 374 -7.70 -28.30 1.10
CA PHE A 374 -7.89 -29.41 0.17
C PHE A 374 -6.57 -30.15 -0.09
N GLU A 375 -5.50 -29.42 -0.41
CA GLU A 375 -4.21 -30.02 -0.71
C GLU A 375 -3.59 -30.69 0.52
N SER A 376 -3.69 -30.09 1.69
CA SER A 376 -3.20 -30.68 2.94
C SER A 376 -3.92 -32.00 3.28
N LEU A 377 -5.24 -32.04 3.10
CA LEU A 377 -6.04 -33.26 3.31
C LEU A 377 -5.75 -34.31 2.24
N ARG A 378 -5.60 -33.92 0.97
CA ARG A 378 -5.20 -34.84 -0.11
C ARG A 378 -3.87 -35.51 0.17
N LEU A 379 -2.87 -34.75 0.64
CA LEU A 379 -1.55 -35.27 1.00
C LEU A 379 -1.63 -36.22 2.21
N LEU A 380 -2.48 -35.95 3.19
CA LEU A 380 -2.73 -36.85 4.32
C LEU A 380 -3.27 -38.21 3.84
N MET A 381 -4.31 -38.20 2.98
CA MET A 381 -4.92 -39.43 2.44
C MET A 381 -3.97 -40.23 1.56
N THR A 382 -3.11 -39.57 0.78
CA THR A 382 -2.14 -40.26 -0.07
C THR A 382 -1.00 -40.88 0.76
N ARG A 383 -0.53 -40.22 1.82
CA ARG A 383 0.48 -40.79 2.76
C ARG A 383 -0.05 -41.98 3.52
N ALA A 384 -1.31 -41.97 3.93
CA ALA A 384 -1.94 -43.10 4.62
C ALA A 384 -2.01 -44.38 3.75
N ARG A 385 -2.01 -44.24 2.41
CA ARG A 385 -2.02 -45.36 1.45
C ARG A 385 -0.63 -45.90 1.10
N SER A 386 0.44 -45.12 1.30
CA SER A 386 1.83 -45.52 1.05
C SER A 386 2.51 -45.87 2.36
N SER A 387 2.22 -47.05 2.91
CA SER A 387 2.92 -47.65 4.06
C SER A 387 4.28 -48.18 3.62
N GLY A 388 5.25 -47.33 3.37
CA GLY A 388 6.58 -47.73 2.98
C GLY A 388 7.58 -46.57 3.14
N GLU A 389 8.51 -46.78 4.08
CA GLU A 389 9.75 -46.01 4.29
C GLU A 389 9.64 -44.51 4.54
N ALA A 390 9.40 -44.18 5.78
CA ALA A 390 9.79 -42.87 6.33
C ALA A 390 11.32 -42.77 6.37
N GLN A 391 11.94 -42.42 5.25
CA GLN A 391 13.35 -42.07 5.21
C GLN A 391 13.55 -40.84 6.10
N SER A 392 14.20 -41.07 7.25
CA SER A 392 14.55 -39.98 8.18
C SER A 392 15.53 -39.02 7.48
N ILE A 393 14.98 -37.94 6.92
CA ILE A 393 15.80 -36.85 6.38
C ILE A 393 16.44 -36.17 7.58
N ARG A 394 17.74 -36.40 7.82
CA ARG A 394 18.52 -35.59 8.77
C ARG A 394 18.49 -34.13 8.27
N LEU A 395 17.67 -33.36 8.91
CA LEU A 395 17.41 -31.97 8.60
C LEU A 395 18.65 -31.12 8.91
N SER A 396 19.27 -30.49 7.93
CA SER A 396 20.14 -29.36 8.24
C SER A 396 19.28 -28.12 8.54
N TRP A 397 18.72 -28.07 9.76
CA TRP A 397 17.97 -26.93 10.28
C TRP A 397 18.74 -25.61 10.10
N ARG A 398 20.08 -25.66 10.08
CA ARG A 398 20.98 -24.53 9.79
C ARG A 398 20.68 -23.90 8.41
N ARG A 399 20.34 -24.71 7.40
CA ARG A 399 19.99 -24.18 6.06
C ARG A 399 18.59 -23.56 6.02
N ALA A 400 17.66 -24.09 6.81
CA ALA A 400 16.32 -23.52 6.91
C ALA A 400 16.35 -22.16 7.61
N ALA A 401 17.23 -22.01 8.61
CA ALA A 401 17.33 -20.80 9.42
C ALA A 401 18.06 -19.64 8.71
N LEU A 402 18.88 -19.92 7.70
CA LEU A 402 19.74 -18.90 7.08
C LEU A 402 18.94 -17.77 6.40
N ILE A 403 17.92 -18.10 5.60
CA ILE A 403 17.10 -17.12 4.89
C ILE A 403 16.33 -16.23 5.87
N PRO A 404 15.55 -16.79 6.83
CA PRO A 404 14.87 -15.97 7.82
C PRO A 404 15.81 -15.18 8.72
N ALA A 405 16.98 -15.76 9.09
CA ALA A 405 17.97 -15.06 9.91
C ALA A 405 18.53 -13.81 9.19
N ILE A 406 18.84 -13.93 7.90
CA ILE A 406 19.27 -12.78 7.09
C ILE A 406 18.10 -11.80 6.90
N ALA A 407 16.89 -12.29 6.64
CA ALA A 407 15.71 -11.46 6.53
C ALA A 407 15.42 -10.67 7.83
N SER A 408 15.77 -11.23 9.00
CA SER A 408 15.59 -10.55 10.28
C SER A 408 16.42 -9.26 10.44
N VAL A 409 17.42 -9.04 9.58
CA VAL A 409 18.17 -7.76 9.53
C VAL A 409 17.24 -6.58 9.23
N VAL A 410 16.14 -6.81 8.50
CA VAL A 410 15.14 -5.75 8.23
C VAL A 410 14.46 -5.22 9.51
N LEU A 411 14.48 -5.96 10.63
CA LEU A 411 14.00 -5.47 11.93
C LEU A 411 14.82 -4.29 12.50
N LEU A 412 16.01 -4.05 11.97
CA LEU A 412 16.78 -2.86 12.31
C LEU A 412 16.09 -1.56 11.85
N LEU A 413 15.26 -1.62 10.80
CA LEU A 413 14.50 -0.47 10.29
C LEU A 413 13.44 0.02 11.29
N PRO A 414 12.46 -0.82 11.73
CA PRO A 414 11.52 -0.37 12.75
C PRO A 414 12.20 0.01 14.06
N LEU A 415 13.27 -0.70 14.46
CA LEU A 415 14.06 -0.30 15.65
C LEU A 415 14.67 1.10 15.48
N TYR A 416 15.20 1.42 14.31
CA TYR A 416 15.69 2.77 13.99
C TYR A 416 14.56 3.80 14.13
N HIS A 417 13.35 3.52 13.59
CA HIS A 417 12.21 4.41 13.72
C HIS A 417 11.77 4.59 15.18
N VAL A 418 11.69 3.51 15.97
CA VAL A 418 11.37 3.62 17.41
C VAL A 418 12.33 4.56 18.14
N ILE A 419 13.64 4.52 17.80
CA ILE A 419 14.66 5.36 18.43
C ILE A 419 14.61 6.81 17.93
N THR A 420 14.27 7.02 16.66
CA THR A 420 14.31 8.34 16.00
C THR A 420 12.96 9.03 15.92
N TRP A 421 11.88 8.35 16.32
CA TRP A 421 10.53 8.93 16.30
C TRP A 421 10.46 10.16 17.18
N ARG A 422 9.93 11.24 16.63
CA ARG A 422 9.93 12.54 17.29
C ARG A 422 8.54 12.84 17.85
N SER A 423 8.51 13.24 19.10
CA SER A 423 7.31 13.84 19.70
C SER A 423 7.06 15.24 19.14
N ALA A 424 5.84 15.73 19.31
CA ALA A 424 5.48 17.10 18.99
C ALA A 424 6.40 18.10 19.72
N ASP A 425 6.68 19.23 19.06
CA ASP A 425 7.48 20.31 19.66
C ASP A 425 6.73 20.95 20.85
N HIS A 426 7.46 21.71 21.66
CA HIS A 426 6.84 22.54 22.69
C HIS A 426 5.92 23.60 22.06
N PRO A 427 4.81 23.93 22.73
CA PRO A 427 3.90 24.95 22.22
C PRO A 427 4.63 26.30 22.06
N PRO A 428 4.21 27.14 21.09
CA PRO A 428 4.74 28.49 20.91
C PRO A 428 4.58 29.35 22.18
N ALA A 429 5.32 30.46 22.28
CA ALA A 429 5.20 31.40 23.40
C ALA A 429 3.76 31.98 23.50
N ALA A 430 3.34 32.31 24.71
CA ALA A 430 1.95 32.70 25.01
C ALA A 430 1.50 34.02 24.34
N ASP A 431 2.44 34.89 24.05
CA ASP A 431 2.23 36.23 23.48
C ASP A 431 2.28 36.29 21.94
N VAL A 432 2.45 35.14 21.28
CA VAL A 432 2.48 35.06 19.83
C VAL A 432 1.05 34.92 19.30
N PRO A 433 0.61 35.76 18.33
CA PRO A 433 -0.67 35.59 17.68
C PRO A 433 -0.85 34.20 17.06
N VAL A 434 -2.03 33.61 17.23
CA VAL A 434 -2.29 32.25 16.77
C VAL A 434 -2.55 32.23 15.27
N ARG A 435 -1.70 31.55 14.51
CA ARG A 435 -1.88 31.33 13.09
C ARG A 435 -2.59 30.00 12.84
N VAL A 436 -3.70 30.06 12.11
CA VAL A 436 -4.46 28.88 11.72
C VAL A 436 -4.50 28.73 10.20
N ALA A 437 -4.70 27.52 9.74
CA ALA A 437 -4.84 27.22 8.31
C ALA A 437 -5.95 26.20 8.07
N THR A 438 -6.58 26.27 6.89
CA THR A 438 -7.34 25.16 6.30
C THR A 438 -6.76 24.85 4.93
N TYR A 439 -6.64 23.56 4.60
CA TYR A 439 -6.06 23.14 3.34
C TYR A 439 -6.63 21.79 2.90
N ASN A 440 -7.43 21.79 1.82
CA ASN A 440 -7.76 20.56 1.12
C ASN A 440 -6.52 20.13 0.33
N ILE A 441 -5.97 18.95 0.65
CA ILE A 441 -4.70 18.45 0.12
C ILE A 441 -4.86 17.54 -1.11
N HIS A 442 -6.08 17.41 -1.64
CA HIS A 442 -6.38 16.58 -2.82
C HIS A 442 -5.68 15.22 -2.74
N GLN A 443 -5.80 14.57 -1.58
CA GLN A 443 -5.24 13.23 -1.32
C GLN A 443 -3.71 13.13 -1.48
N GLY A 444 -2.99 14.27 -1.51
CA GLY A 444 -1.54 14.34 -1.72
C GLY A 444 -1.12 14.37 -3.19
N PHE A 445 -2.01 14.81 -4.08
CA PHE A 445 -1.75 14.96 -5.51
C PHE A 445 -1.98 16.39 -5.97
N ASP A 446 -1.22 16.79 -6.99
CA ASP A 446 -1.33 18.12 -7.60
C ASP A 446 -2.44 18.20 -8.67
N LEU A 447 -2.59 19.38 -9.27
CA LEU A 447 -3.53 19.66 -10.37
C LEU A 447 -3.35 18.76 -11.60
N GLN A 448 -2.17 18.16 -11.80
CA GLN A 448 -1.91 17.24 -12.90
C GLN A 448 -2.08 15.78 -12.51
N GLY A 449 -2.34 15.48 -11.23
CA GLY A 449 -2.40 14.11 -10.71
C GLY A 449 -1.03 13.50 -10.39
N MET A 450 0.02 14.33 -10.23
CA MET A 450 1.32 13.89 -9.75
C MET A 450 1.39 13.94 -8.22
N PRO A 451 2.11 13.02 -7.56
CA PRO A 451 2.29 13.06 -6.11
C PRO A 451 2.90 14.37 -5.64
N SER A 452 2.34 14.98 -4.60
CA SER A 452 2.70 16.32 -4.16
C SER A 452 2.83 16.51 -2.65
N LEU A 453 2.76 15.45 -1.85
CA LEU A 453 2.76 15.54 -0.39
C LEU A 453 3.99 16.30 0.18
N GLU A 454 5.16 16.18 -0.46
CA GLU A 454 6.36 16.95 -0.09
C GLU A 454 6.21 18.45 -0.37
N ARG A 455 5.49 18.83 -1.44
CA ARG A 455 5.20 20.25 -1.75
C ARG A 455 4.16 20.82 -0.79
N ILE A 456 3.17 20.05 -0.39
CA ILE A 456 2.22 20.40 0.67
C ILE A 456 2.97 20.66 1.98
N LEU A 457 3.89 19.78 2.37
CA LEU A 457 4.75 19.98 3.53
C LEU A 457 5.55 21.28 3.43
N ALA A 458 6.19 21.55 2.29
CA ALA A 458 6.99 22.76 2.08
C ALA A 458 6.18 24.04 2.26
N VAL A 459 4.93 24.07 1.80
CA VAL A 459 4.01 25.21 2.02
C VAL A 459 3.73 25.40 3.52
N LEU A 460 3.41 24.32 4.23
CA LEU A 460 3.13 24.38 5.67
C LEU A 460 4.38 24.75 6.50
N GLU A 461 5.57 24.32 6.09
CA GLU A 461 6.84 24.71 6.73
C GLU A 461 7.18 26.18 6.48
N GLN A 462 6.92 26.71 5.28
CA GLN A 462 7.13 28.11 4.95
C GLN A 462 6.19 29.02 5.74
N GLU A 463 4.90 28.68 5.77
CA GLU A 463 3.84 29.51 6.39
C GLU A 463 3.79 29.36 7.91
N ARG A 464 4.27 28.24 8.44
CA ARG A 464 4.38 27.93 9.87
C ARG A 464 3.09 28.16 10.66
N PRO A 465 1.94 27.61 10.24
CA PRO A 465 0.72 27.68 11.03
C PRO A 465 0.88 26.97 12.38
N HIS A 466 0.13 27.42 13.36
CA HIS A 466 0.10 26.78 14.69
C HIS A 466 -0.96 25.67 14.76
N VAL A 467 -2.06 25.83 14.00
CA VAL A 467 -3.13 24.84 13.87
C VAL A 467 -3.50 24.75 12.40
N VAL A 468 -3.66 23.55 11.89
CA VAL A 468 -4.02 23.26 10.49
C VAL A 468 -5.17 22.27 10.46
N ALA A 469 -6.26 22.60 9.80
CA ALA A 469 -7.26 21.64 9.38
C ALA A 469 -6.95 21.17 7.95
N LEU A 470 -6.86 19.88 7.74
CA LEU A 470 -6.62 19.25 6.45
C LEU A 470 -7.87 18.51 6.01
N GLN A 471 -8.23 18.62 4.72
CA GLN A 471 -9.29 17.86 4.08
C GLN A 471 -8.72 16.91 3.05
N GLU A 472 -9.47 15.85 2.71
CA GLU A 472 -9.07 14.79 1.80
C GLU A 472 -7.75 14.09 2.20
N VAL A 473 -7.63 13.78 3.47
CA VAL A 473 -6.43 13.15 4.01
C VAL A 473 -6.51 11.63 3.86
N PRO A 474 -5.64 11.00 3.04
CA PRO A 474 -5.57 9.54 2.94
C PRO A 474 -4.74 8.96 4.09
N ARG A 475 -5.19 7.83 4.64
CA ARG A 475 -4.51 7.07 5.68
C ARG A 475 -4.50 5.57 5.36
N GLY A 476 -4.08 5.20 4.14
CA GLY A 476 -3.93 3.81 3.72
C GLY A 476 -4.87 3.36 2.60
N TRP A 477 -5.54 4.27 1.89
CA TRP A 477 -6.22 3.91 0.66
C TRP A 477 -5.21 3.44 -0.38
N VAL A 478 -5.40 2.22 -0.88
CA VAL A 478 -4.51 1.60 -1.87
C VAL A 478 -4.53 2.38 -3.19
N VAL A 479 -5.69 2.93 -3.54
CA VAL A 479 -5.89 3.75 -4.75
C VAL A 479 -5.26 5.15 -4.66
N ASN A 480 -4.68 5.52 -3.51
CA ASN A 480 -3.91 6.74 -3.31
C ASN A 480 -2.45 6.45 -2.91
N GLY A 481 -1.94 5.26 -3.22
CA GLY A 481 -0.57 4.88 -2.92
C GLY A 481 -0.34 4.33 -1.52
N SER A 482 -1.39 4.02 -0.74
CA SER A 482 -1.31 3.46 0.62
C SER A 482 -0.53 4.33 1.63
N VAL A 483 -0.50 5.64 1.44
CA VAL A 483 0.21 6.59 2.33
C VAL A 483 -0.63 6.90 3.58
N ASP A 484 0.00 7.08 4.74
CA ASP A 484 -0.56 7.78 5.90
C ASP A 484 -0.09 9.23 5.88
N ALA A 485 -0.81 10.07 5.14
CA ALA A 485 -0.46 11.48 4.97
C ALA A 485 -0.48 12.23 6.30
N LEU A 486 -1.39 11.87 7.22
CA LEU A 486 -1.48 12.51 8.53
C LEU A 486 -0.23 12.24 9.39
N SER A 487 0.13 10.98 9.59
CA SER A 487 1.30 10.61 10.38
C SER A 487 2.59 11.16 9.75
N TRP A 488 2.68 11.13 8.42
CA TRP A 488 3.83 11.64 7.68
C TRP A 488 4.03 13.16 7.85
N LEU A 489 2.94 13.95 7.76
CA LEU A 489 2.97 15.41 7.95
C LEU A 489 3.18 15.77 9.42
N ALA A 490 2.46 15.11 10.35
CA ALA A 490 2.57 15.36 11.77
C ALA A 490 4.01 15.19 12.28
N GLN A 491 4.68 14.12 11.84
CA GLN A 491 6.05 13.81 12.22
C GLN A 491 7.05 14.87 11.73
N ARG A 492 6.91 15.34 10.49
CA ARG A 492 7.81 16.35 9.91
C ARG A 492 7.59 17.75 10.46
N LEU A 493 6.33 18.13 10.65
CA LEU A 493 5.95 19.41 11.24
C LEU A 493 6.10 19.42 12.77
N ARG A 494 6.33 18.24 13.40
CA ARG A 494 6.38 18.03 14.85
C ARG A 494 5.15 18.58 15.56
N MET A 495 3.98 18.22 15.05
CA MET A 495 2.70 18.67 15.56
C MET A 495 1.89 17.50 16.15
N HIS A 496 1.09 17.78 17.16
CA HIS A 496 0.04 16.88 17.60
C HIS A 496 -0.98 16.69 16.47
N SER A 497 -1.61 15.53 16.39
CA SER A 497 -2.59 15.24 15.35
C SER A 497 -3.89 14.69 15.94
N ALA A 498 -5.01 15.02 15.28
CA ALA A 498 -6.31 14.44 15.51
C ALA A 498 -6.88 13.96 14.18
N TRP A 499 -7.63 12.85 14.20
CA TRP A 499 -8.18 12.21 13.01
C TRP A 499 -9.69 12.16 13.04
N GLY A 500 -10.33 12.60 11.95
CA GLY A 500 -11.78 12.52 11.71
C GLY A 500 -12.04 11.70 10.43
N PRO A 501 -12.30 10.39 10.53
CA PRO A 501 -12.67 9.57 9.39
C PRO A 501 -14.00 10.06 8.78
N ALA A 502 -14.17 9.87 7.47
CA ALA A 502 -15.39 10.26 6.75
C ALA A 502 -15.95 9.09 5.94
N ALA A 503 -15.49 8.89 4.69
CA ALA A 503 -16.03 7.83 3.83
C ALA A 503 -15.79 6.42 4.37
N ASP A 504 -14.62 6.22 4.99
CA ASP A 504 -14.23 5.01 5.71
C ASP A 504 -13.17 5.37 6.78
N PRO A 505 -12.65 4.41 7.57
CA PRO A 505 -11.60 4.69 8.56
C PRO A 505 -10.30 5.30 7.98
N PHE A 506 -10.10 5.25 6.66
CA PHE A 506 -8.82 5.54 6.00
C PHE A 506 -8.82 6.80 5.13
N TRP A 507 -9.93 7.54 5.11
CA TRP A 507 -10.06 8.81 4.40
C TRP A 507 -10.93 9.77 5.18
N GLY A 508 -10.52 11.05 5.27
CA GLY A 508 -11.30 12.03 6.03
C GLY A 508 -10.59 13.36 6.22
N SER A 509 -10.90 14.04 7.32
CA SER A 509 -10.31 15.30 7.72
C SER A 509 -9.39 15.13 8.93
N ALA A 510 -8.39 16.00 9.06
CA ALA A 510 -7.45 15.95 10.18
C ALA A 510 -7.17 17.34 10.74
N VAL A 511 -6.74 17.39 12.01
CA VAL A 511 -6.21 18.61 12.62
C VAL A 511 -4.77 18.35 13.07
N LEU A 512 -3.86 19.23 12.67
CA LEU A 512 -2.50 19.30 13.20
C LEU A 512 -2.39 20.52 14.12
N SER A 513 -1.74 20.37 15.27
CA SER A 513 -1.59 21.46 16.24
C SER A 513 -0.21 21.48 16.91
N ARG A 514 0.42 22.66 16.98
CA ARG A 514 1.60 22.88 17.83
C ARG A 514 1.25 22.99 19.31
N TYR A 515 -0.02 23.23 19.61
CA TYR A 515 -0.54 23.24 20.97
C TYR A 515 -1.07 21.87 21.35
N PRO A 516 -1.04 21.48 22.62
CA PRO A 516 -1.60 20.22 23.08
C PRO A 516 -3.09 20.09 22.72
N ILE A 517 -3.44 18.97 22.13
CA ILE A 517 -4.82 18.56 21.92
C ILE A 517 -5.29 17.88 23.21
N VAL A 518 -6.27 18.47 23.89
CA VAL A 518 -6.76 17.97 25.18
C VAL A 518 -8.06 17.18 25.07
N HIS A 519 -8.77 17.35 23.94
CA HIS A 519 -9.99 16.61 23.65
C HIS A 519 -10.21 16.54 22.13
N MET A 520 -10.76 15.42 21.66
CA MET A 520 -11.19 15.26 20.28
C MET A 520 -12.44 14.38 20.21
N GLU A 521 -13.36 14.76 19.33
CA GLU A 521 -14.55 13.99 18.98
C GLU A 521 -14.73 14.05 17.47
N HIS A 522 -15.12 12.91 16.89
CA HIS A 522 -15.48 12.80 15.50
C HIS A 522 -16.98 12.51 15.40
N HIS A 523 -17.66 13.21 14.52
CA HIS A 523 -19.09 13.07 14.29
C HIS A 523 -19.37 12.85 12.79
N PRO A 524 -20.12 11.79 12.43
CA PRO A 524 -20.60 11.63 11.07
C PRO A 524 -21.66 12.69 10.77
N MET A 525 -21.71 13.16 9.55
CA MET A 525 -22.76 14.07 9.07
C MET A 525 -23.91 13.31 8.42
N PRO A 526 -25.12 13.87 8.37
CA PRO A 526 -26.26 13.28 7.71
C PRO A 526 -25.94 12.89 6.27
N ASN A 527 -26.24 11.65 5.93
CA ASN A 527 -26.21 11.11 4.59
C ASN A 527 -27.62 10.63 4.24
N ASN A 528 -28.22 11.18 3.18
CA ASN A 528 -29.55 10.82 2.71
C ASN A 528 -29.59 9.48 1.95
N HIS A 529 -28.60 8.60 2.17
CA HIS A 529 -28.40 7.31 1.47
C HIS A 529 -28.12 7.43 -0.03
N ASP A 530 -27.97 8.65 -0.53
CA ASP A 530 -27.70 8.95 -1.94
C ASP A 530 -26.22 9.25 -2.19
N LEU A 531 -25.43 9.40 -1.12
CA LEU A 531 -24.01 9.73 -1.19
C LEU A 531 -23.16 8.48 -0.98
N ASN A 532 -22.28 8.23 -1.93
CA ASN A 532 -21.29 7.15 -1.84
C ASN A 532 -20.07 7.53 -0.98
N LEU A 533 -19.91 8.81 -0.67
CA LEU A 533 -18.85 9.37 0.17
C LEU A 533 -19.46 10.06 1.38
N ASP A 534 -19.47 9.38 2.51
CA ASP A 534 -19.89 9.96 3.78
C ASP A 534 -19.01 11.15 4.16
N ARG A 535 -19.62 12.13 4.86
CA ARG A 535 -18.97 13.31 5.39
C ARG A 535 -19.03 13.32 6.92
N GLY A 536 -18.17 14.11 7.53
CA GLY A 536 -18.12 14.26 8.96
C GLY A 536 -17.42 15.54 9.37
N TYR A 537 -17.49 15.87 10.66
CA TYR A 537 -16.66 16.92 11.24
C TYR A 537 -15.88 16.39 12.44
N LEU A 538 -14.72 17.00 12.64
CA LEU A 538 -13.81 16.70 13.74
C LEU A 538 -13.79 17.89 14.69
N LEU A 539 -14.24 17.70 15.92
CA LEU A 539 -14.19 18.69 16.98
C LEU A 539 -12.95 18.45 17.83
N VAL A 540 -12.03 19.39 17.85
CA VAL A 540 -10.78 19.32 18.60
C VAL A 540 -10.72 20.49 19.58
N THR A 541 -10.38 20.23 20.85
CA THR A 541 -10.07 21.29 21.80
C THR A 541 -8.56 21.39 21.97
N VAL A 542 -8.01 22.54 21.64
CA VAL A 542 -6.58 22.86 21.79
C VAL A 542 -6.39 23.76 23.02
N ASN A 543 -5.27 23.51 23.75
CA ASN A 543 -4.92 24.29 24.92
C ASN A 543 -3.90 25.39 24.51
N LEU A 544 -4.39 26.59 24.32
CA LEU A 544 -3.56 27.78 24.00
C LEU A 544 -3.07 28.43 25.31
N HIS A 545 -2.08 27.81 25.96
CA HIS A 545 -1.49 28.31 27.22
C HIS A 545 -2.49 28.50 28.38
N GLY A 546 -3.45 27.58 28.51
CA GLY A 546 -4.51 27.62 29.52
C GLY A 546 -5.86 28.02 28.97
N ASP A 547 -5.91 28.65 27.81
CA ASP A 547 -7.12 29.00 27.11
C ASP A 547 -7.57 27.85 26.20
N LEU A 548 -8.76 27.33 26.47
CA LEU A 548 -9.33 26.27 25.64
C LEU A 548 -10.07 26.85 24.43
N VAL A 549 -9.60 26.54 23.25
CA VAL A 549 -10.23 26.92 21.98
C VAL A 549 -10.67 25.69 21.23
N ARG A 550 -11.88 25.70 20.72
CA ARG A 550 -12.42 24.65 19.86
C ARG A 550 -12.02 24.89 18.42
N VAL A 551 -11.55 23.85 17.78
CA VAL A 551 -11.25 23.79 16.36
C VAL A 551 -12.22 22.80 15.74
N VAL A 552 -13.07 23.25 14.85
CA VAL A 552 -14.02 22.42 14.12
C VAL A 552 -13.51 22.29 12.70
N ALA A 553 -13.08 21.10 12.33
CA ALA A 553 -12.59 20.80 10.97
C ALA A 553 -13.63 19.98 10.21
N THR A 554 -14.01 20.42 9.01
CA THR A 554 -15.03 19.74 8.21
C THR A 554 -14.72 19.79 6.72
N HIS A 555 -15.40 18.92 5.97
CA HIS A 555 -15.44 18.89 4.52
C HIS A 555 -16.86 18.51 4.08
N LEU A 556 -17.61 19.45 3.53
CA LEU A 556 -18.99 19.24 3.11
C LEU A 556 -19.08 18.53 1.75
N HIS A 557 -20.28 18.14 1.35
CA HIS A 557 -20.54 17.50 0.06
C HIS A 557 -20.04 18.35 -1.10
N HIS A 558 -19.35 17.70 -2.08
CA HIS A 558 -18.53 18.40 -3.09
C HIS A 558 -19.30 18.90 -4.32
N ILE A 559 -20.51 18.39 -4.62
CA ILE A 559 -21.26 18.81 -5.80
C ILE A 559 -21.98 20.13 -5.51
N GLU A 560 -21.55 21.21 -6.16
CA GLU A 560 -22.03 22.57 -5.91
C GLU A 560 -23.55 22.71 -6.18
N SER A 561 -24.08 22.02 -7.20
CA SER A 561 -25.51 22.02 -7.56
C SER A 561 -26.43 21.26 -6.59
N GLU A 562 -25.87 20.65 -5.53
CA GLU A 562 -26.59 19.79 -4.59
C GLU A 562 -26.62 20.36 -3.16
N PRO A 563 -27.22 21.54 -2.94
CA PRO A 563 -27.32 22.15 -1.60
C PRO A 563 -28.16 21.30 -0.64
N HIS A 564 -29.06 20.44 -1.16
CA HIS A 564 -29.91 19.56 -0.35
C HIS A 564 -29.13 18.53 0.47
N HIS A 565 -27.87 18.25 0.12
CA HIS A 565 -26.96 17.47 0.96
C HIS A 565 -26.21 18.34 1.96
N ARG A 566 -25.73 19.51 1.57
CA ARG A 566 -24.95 20.41 2.45
C ARG A 566 -25.76 21.10 3.53
N ILE A 567 -27.01 21.51 3.22
CA ILE A 567 -27.88 22.18 4.20
C ILE A 567 -28.11 21.30 5.45
N PRO A 568 -28.50 20.02 5.35
CA PRO A 568 -28.56 19.13 6.53
C PRO A 568 -27.21 18.97 7.25
N GLN A 569 -26.09 18.93 6.52
CA GLN A 569 -24.74 18.83 7.11
C GLN A 569 -24.42 20.08 7.94
N VAL A 570 -24.74 21.29 7.44
CA VAL A 570 -24.56 22.54 8.18
C VAL A 570 -25.52 22.61 9.37
N THR A 571 -26.77 22.16 9.23
CA THR A 571 -27.74 22.13 10.34
C THR A 571 -27.23 21.26 11.48
N GLU A 572 -26.77 20.02 11.19
CA GLU A 572 -26.17 19.13 12.18
C GLU A 572 -24.97 19.77 12.88
N LEU A 573 -24.09 20.42 12.11
CA LEU A 573 -22.91 21.11 12.66
C LEU A 573 -23.30 22.24 13.62
N LEU A 574 -24.34 23.02 13.28
CA LEU A 574 -24.82 24.12 14.10
C LEU A 574 -25.52 23.64 15.37
N ASP A 575 -26.29 22.55 15.30
CA ASP A 575 -27.05 22.00 16.42
C ASP A 575 -26.15 21.25 17.42
N ALA A 576 -25.13 20.55 16.93
CA ALA A 576 -24.30 19.68 17.76
C ALA A 576 -23.14 20.41 18.44
N VAL A 577 -22.61 21.49 17.85
CA VAL A 577 -21.47 22.22 18.40
C VAL A 577 -21.95 23.39 19.29
N ASP A 578 -21.46 23.45 20.53
CA ASP A 578 -21.71 24.60 21.43
C ASP A 578 -20.83 25.81 21.02
N TRP A 579 -21.38 26.67 20.17
CA TRP A 579 -20.71 27.87 19.63
C TRP A 579 -20.62 29.04 20.63
N SER A 580 -21.13 28.91 21.85
CA SER A 580 -20.97 29.90 22.91
C SER A 580 -19.53 30.00 23.44
N ARG A 581 -18.70 29.01 23.14
CA ARG A 581 -17.28 28.97 23.52
C ARG A 581 -16.39 29.52 22.40
N PRO A 582 -15.16 29.99 22.74
CA PRO A 582 -14.19 30.37 21.73
C PRO A 582 -13.96 29.23 20.72
N SER A 583 -14.37 29.46 19.48
CA SER A 583 -14.35 28.40 18.44
C SER A 583 -13.88 28.95 17.09
N VAL A 584 -13.20 28.13 16.31
CA VAL A 584 -12.85 28.39 14.93
C VAL A 584 -13.32 27.22 14.06
N LEU A 585 -14.11 27.52 13.03
CA LEU A 585 -14.49 26.59 11.97
C LEU A 585 -13.46 26.70 10.84
N LEU A 586 -12.91 25.58 10.43
CA LEU A 586 -11.91 25.44 9.37
C LEU A 586 -12.37 24.35 8.40
N GLY A 587 -12.46 24.63 7.12
CA GLY A 587 -12.81 23.57 6.18
C GLY A 587 -13.08 24.00 4.77
N ASP A 588 -13.17 22.99 3.91
CA ASP A 588 -13.76 23.09 2.58
C ASP A 588 -15.28 22.87 2.71
N LEU A 589 -16.02 23.96 2.58
CA LEU A 589 -17.48 23.94 2.69
C LEU A 589 -18.17 23.70 1.35
N ASN A 590 -17.43 23.65 0.25
CA ASN A 590 -17.96 23.44 -1.10
C ASN A 590 -19.15 24.36 -1.46
N ALA A 591 -19.19 25.53 -0.81
CA ALA A 591 -20.23 26.52 -0.95
C ALA A 591 -19.62 27.92 -1.11
N GLN A 592 -20.12 28.72 -2.04
CA GLN A 592 -19.65 30.08 -2.25
C GLN A 592 -20.32 31.07 -1.27
N PRO A 593 -19.79 32.30 -1.04
CA PRO A 593 -20.28 33.25 -0.04
C PRO A 593 -21.75 33.61 -0.15
N HIS A 594 -22.35 33.44 -1.34
CA HIS A 594 -23.76 33.76 -1.60
C HIS A 594 -24.72 32.58 -1.43
N HIS A 595 -24.18 31.36 -1.07
CA HIS A 595 -24.99 30.19 -0.87
C HIS A 595 -25.63 30.16 0.52
N ALA A 596 -26.77 29.44 0.64
CA ALA A 596 -27.54 29.36 1.86
C ALA A 596 -26.75 28.79 3.04
N GLU A 597 -25.88 27.84 2.80
CA GLU A 597 -25.02 27.20 3.80
C GLU A 597 -24.16 28.23 4.54
N ILE A 598 -23.57 29.19 3.80
CA ILE A 598 -22.73 30.22 4.38
C ILE A 598 -23.56 31.25 5.16
N TRP A 599 -24.77 31.54 4.69
CA TRP A 599 -25.69 32.46 5.40
C TRP A 599 -26.17 31.82 6.72
N MET A 600 -26.47 30.52 6.76
CA MET A 600 -26.84 29.84 7.99
C MET A 600 -25.71 29.90 9.04
N LEU A 601 -24.46 29.70 8.62
CA LEU A 601 -23.30 29.85 9.50
C LEU A 601 -23.14 31.28 10.01
N ALA A 602 -23.34 32.27 9.13
CA ALA A 602 -23.27 33.69 9.49
C ALA A 602 -24.36 34.11 10.47
N GLU A 603 -25.60 33.67 10.27
CA GLU A 603 -26.72 33.91 11.20
C GLU A 603 -26.47 33.29 12.59
N ALA A 604 -25.72 32.16 12.64
CA ALA A 604 -25.28 31.53 13.87
C ALA A 604 -24.08 32.23 14.55
N GLY A 605 -23.58 33.34 14.00
CA GLY A 605 -22.48 34.12 14.55
C GLY A 605 -21.08 33.71 14.03
N LEU A 606 -21.01 32.84 13.03
CA LEU A 606 -19.76 32.45 12.37
C LEU A 606 -19.53 33.25 11.09
N MET A 607 -19.15 34.49 11.25
CA MET A 607 -19.05 35.45 10.12
C MET A 607 -17.83 35.18 9.25
N PRO A 608 -18.01 34.98 7.93
CA PRO A 608 -16.89 34.93 7.00
C PRO A 608 -16.29 36.36 6.87
N ARG A 609 -14.95 36.44 6.92
CA ARG A 609 -14.27 37.72 6.74
C ARG A 609 -14.40 38.24 5.30
N GLN A 610 -14.61 39.53 5.16
CA GLN A 610 -14.59 40.21 3.86
C GLN A 610 -13.28 41.01 3.68
N PRO A 611 -12.73 41.12 2.47
CA PRO A 611 -13.26 40.58 1.21
C PRO A 611 -13.04 39.06 1.12
N ALA A 612 -13.81 38.39 0.26
CA ALA A 612 -13.66 36.98 -0.07
C ALA A 612 -12.25 36.68 -0.61
N VAL A 613 -11.69 35.55 -0.21
CA VAL A 613 -10.38 35.03 -0.67
C VAL A 613 -10.60 33.78 -1.48
N PRO A 614 -10.57 33.83 -2.82
CA PRO A 614 -10.72 32.63 -3.66
C PRO A 614 -9.60 31.61 -3.41
N THR A 615 -9.98 30.34 -3.36
CA THR A 615 -9.08 29.23 -3.10
C THR A 615 -9.10 28.15 -4.19
N TYR A 616 -10.13 28.13 -5.03
CA TYR A 616 -10.35 27.09 -6.03
C TYR A 616 -10.70 27.66 -7.42
N PRO A 617 -10.25 27.01 -8.53
CA PRO A 617 -9.14 26.05 -8.57
C PRO A 617 -7.79 26.76 -8.33
N ALA A 618 -6.77 26.04 -7.85
CA ALA A 618 -5.51 26.64 -7.39
C ALA A 618 -4.74 27.38 -8.48
N ASP A 619 -4.83 26.97 -9.77
CA ASP A 619 -4.14 27.62 -10.90
C ASP A 619 -4.83 28.94 -11.33
N GLN A 620 -6.14 29.05 -11.13
CA GLN A 620 -6.94 30.25 -11.47
C GLN A 620 -8.03 30.47 -10.41
N PRO A 621 -7.69 30.90 -9.20
CA PRO A 621 -8.63 30.97 -8.09
C PRO A 621 -9.77 31.95 -8.39
N ARG A 622 -11.00 31.44 -8.45
CA ARG A 622 -12.22 32.20 -8.77
C ARG A 622 -13.33 32.00 -7.75
N ARG A 623 -13.32 30.86 -7.04
CA ARG A 623 -14.32 30.49 -6.04
C ARG A 623 -13.68 30.45 -4.67
N GLN A 624 -14.35 31.06 -3.68
CA GLN A 624 -14.05 30.81 -2.28
C GLN A 624 -14.96 29.69 -1.81
N ILE A 625 -14.39 28.55 -1.52
CA ILE A 625 -15.09 27.38 -0.98
C ILE A 625 -14.44 26.87 0.31
N ASP A 626 -13.22 27.31 0.60
CA ASP A 626 -12.52 27.08 1.86
C ASP A 626 -12.70 28.27 2.80
N TYR A 627 -12.94 27.99 4.08
CA TYR A 627 -13.28 29.01 5.06
C TYR A 627 -12.53 28.85 6.37
N ILE A 628 -12.24 30.02 6.97
CA ILE A 628 -11.87 30.20 8.37
C ILE A 628 -12.88 31.16 8.97
N MET A 629 -13.71 30.68 9.87
CA MET A 629 -14.74 31.47 10.55
C MET A 629 -14.58 31.36 12.07
N THR A 630 -14.84 32.43 12.80
CA THR A 630 -14.67 32.45 14.25
C THR A 630 -15.95 32.88 14.96
N THR A 631 -16.15 32.44 16.19
CA THR A 631 -17.11 33.08 17.11
C THR A 631 -16.58 34.40 17.59
N ASP A 632 -17.45 35.28 18.11
CA ASP A 632 -17.12 36.65 18.59
C ASP A 632 -15.97 36.71 19.61
N ALA A 633 -15.68 35.61 20.27
CA ALA A 633 -14.57 35.49 21.23
C ALA A 633 -13.19 35.56 20.57
N LEU A 634 -13.10 35.40 19.26
CA LEU A 634 -11.88 35.41 18.48
C LEU A 634 -12.01 36.33 17.28
N SER A 635 -10.99 37.13 17.00
CA SER A 635 -10.97 38.05 15.85
C SER A 635 -9.91 37.62 14.83
N ILE A 636 -10.29 37.63 13.54
CA ILE A 636 -9.36 37.41 12.43
C ILE A 636 -8.75 38.74 12.06
N VAL A 637 -7.46 38.97 12.28
CA VAL A 637 -6.77 40.22 11.91
C VAL A 637 -6.17 40.16 10.51
N GLU A 638 -5.81 38.98 10.02
CA GLU A 638 -5.31 38.74 8.68
C GLU A 638 -5.95 37.47 8.11
N LEU A 639 -6.36 37.51 6.83
CA LEU A 639 -6.83 36.36 6.07
C LEU A 639 -6.22 36.40 4.67
N ARG A 640 -5.53 35.36 4.25
CA ARG A 640 -4.91 35.26 2.93
C ARG A 640 -4.74 33.80 2.48
N SER A 641 -4.69 33.58 1.19
CA SER A 641 -4.22 32.34 0.59
C SER A 641 -2.72 32.43 0.25
N ALA A 642 -2.08 31.28 0.07
CA ALA A 642 -0.72 31.19 -0.46
C ALA A 642 -0.72 30.48 -1.82
N PRO A 643 -0.09 31.05 -2.85
CA PRO A 643 -0.05 30.44 -4.17
C PRO A 643 0.79 29.16 -4.15
N THR A 644 0.23 28.08 -4.68
CA THR A 644 0.89 26.77 -4.81
C THR A 644 0.19 25.96 -5.88
N ASP A 645 0.90 25.01 -6.47
CA ASP A 645 0.38 23.98 -7.37
C ASP A 645 0.30 22.59 -6.71
N ALA A 646 0.54 22.52 -5.39
CA ALA A 646 0.65 21.26 -4.67
C ALA A 646 -0.70 20.56 -4.42
N SER A 647 -1.82 21.25 -4.64
CA SER A 647 -3.19 20.73 -4.59
C SER A 647 -4.03 21.46 -5.64
N ASP A 648 -5.24 21.02 -5.89
CA ASP A 648 -6.25 21.75 -6.67
C ASP A 648 -6.90 22.89 -5.89
N HIS A 649 -6.68 22.96 -4.56
CA HIS A 649 -7.03 24.08 -3.70
C HIS A 649 -5.80 24.88 -3.28
N LEU A 650 -5.97 26.20 -3.08
CA LEU A 650 -5.00 27.02 -2.34
C LEU A 650 -5.25 26.92 -0.84
N PRO A 651 -4.21 26.78 -0.01
CA PRO A 651 -4.35 26.84 1.43
C PRO A 651 -4.79 28.25 1.87
N LEU A 652 -5.69 28.32 2.83
CA LEU A 652 -6.16 29.55 3.44
C LEU A 652 -5.55 29.71 4.84
N PHE A 653 -4.96 30.86 5.14
CA PHE A 653 -4.31 31.17 6.41
C PHE A 653 -4.97 32.35 7.08
N ALA A 654 -5.11 32.29 8.41
CA ALA A 654 -5.56 33.41 9.22
C ALA A 654 -4.68 33.62 10.46
N THR A 655 -4.58 34.87 10.89
CA THR A 655 -4.01 35.25 12.18
C THR A 655 -5.15 35.60 13.12
N LEU A 656 -5.23 34.88 14.25
CA LEU A 656 -6.27 35.04 15.26
C LEU A 656 -5.73 35.83 16.46
N VAL A 657 -6.56 36.72 16.98
CA VAL A 657 -6.39 37.40 18.26
C VAL A 657 -7.67 37.29 19.08
N ARG A 658 -7.57 37.43 20.40
CA ARG A 658 -8.72 37.53 21.30
C ARG A 658 -9.34 38.92 21.26
#